data_bd607955098fd2fac60cb6a0753f6d7e
#
_entry.id   bd607955098fd2fac60cb6a0753f6d7e
#
_cell.length_a   1.000
_cell.length_b   1.000
_cell.length_c   1.000
_cell.angle_alpha   90.00
_cell.angle_beta   90.00
_cell.angle_gamma   90.00
#
_symmetry.space_group_name_H-M   'P 1'
#
loop_
_entity.id
_entity.type
_entity.pdbx_description
1 polymer ?
#
loop_
_entity_poly.entity_id
_entity_poly.type
_entity_poly.pdbx_seq_one_letter_code
_entity_poly.pdbx_strand_id
1 'polypeptide(L)'
;MNLRKLFLPLCSVALCLQSYAQDKSFLKDMLWYIDNPSVFEKGQEEGHAWHMPEKSMLLNGTWKFFWCDTPEGIPAHFFNPEFPDKQWGDIKVPSNWEMQGYGDKLFRNVSAPFGVNPPHAPKEYNPTGLYRRTFKVPASWAAKDQIFLRFEKVASASFVWVNGHEVGYNEGAQEPAEYNITPYLKPGENTLAVCVLKYSDGYYLEGQDYWRLAGIFDDVWLYATPAVRIFDWQVITEFDNTYTDSQLSIQVKIKDYQKKPNENYGLKAYLKDKNGKIICNFSAAPFEMDAAEKTIQLHTLVQEPRKWTAETPELYTLGLELSNPAGLQKDKIETVIGFKKTEIKDGVFYLNGIPLKVNAQNSHMQHPEEGHVMDEATIRKDFELLKQFNFNAVRTSHYPPVNKYLELANEYGLYIIDEVGDEAHASEWISSLPEYEEMYRERCRRMVLRDRNHPCVLFWSAGNESGEGINITHTIEEGKSLDPTRFWMYGGNAFSHPAEDIIGPRYPTPMELEMQVGIGEDSRPSFMDEYLSVAGNAGGALDDYWEAIYRHPRLIGGAIWDFVSPGLTERIRQVDDLSPFHTPAHLMGNARLVKEGKNTVLDLNGHDQWVEVYRADNVELNSNELTLTCRIYPRKLVSSCGSFITKGNYQFGLQQRGKDKLEFYIYTDKKHSVCASLPTDWEYNWHQVTCVYDGQKMSIYIDGAEKASTQASGNIRNFPYPVNIGRNAETHGQETSVYICDAQMDEVGIFAKALTSSFHPEEAALWLDFEQETENGTFYSYGIGARTYGSIWPDRSVQPEMWQMKKTGQPLSFSMSDVTEGVVELWNRNHYTNASRYAIRWELKEDDKVIQSGDLALSTAPLSQELVHIPYKKPALIPGKEYRLMLHAVLKKDELWAKAGHEVAWEELELPWSLPCSSEEKAQGVPSYSLSEKELVVSGDGFKYVFNRTDGQLTSMVVQDMELLESPLRLNLWRA
;
A
#
# COMPACT_ATOMS: atom_id res chain seq x y z
N MET A 1 -52.71 20.69 44.67
CA MET A 1 -51.98 19.44 44.83
C MET A 1 -50.63 19.54 44.10
N ASN A 2 -49.61 19.64 44.84
CA ASN A 2 -48.21 19.89 44.66
C ASN A 2 -47.54 19.60 43.30
N LEU A 3 -47.28 20.69 42.55
CA LEU A 3 -46.34 20.75 41.41
C LEU A 3 -44.85 20.90 41.82
N ARG A 4 -44.54 20.80 43.08
CA ARG A 4 -43.14 20.97 43.62
C ARG A 4 -42.29 19.69 43.72
N LYS A 5 -42.81 18.50 43.38
CA LYS A 5 -42.06 17.25 43.51
C LYS A 5 -41.51 16.66 42.19
N LEU A 6 -41.76 17.30 41.00
CA LEU A 6 -41.28 16.82 39.74
C LEU A 6 -40.05 17.62 39.17
N PHE A 7 -39.66 18.72 39.81
CA PHE A 7 -38.58 19.58 39.35
C PHE A 7 -37.20 19.30 40.00
N LEU A 8 -37.14 18.56 41.11
CA LEU A 8 -35.85 18.32 41.76
C LEU A 8 -34.95 17.21 41.12
N PRO A 9 -35.44 16.14 40.49
CA PRO A 9 -34.55 15.19 39.83
C PRO A 9 -34.08 15.67 38.41
N LEU A 10 -34.84 16.52 37.73
CA LEU A 10 -34.41 17.05 36.42
C LEU A 10 -33.32 18.14 36.54
N CYS A 11 -33.37 18.96 37.59
CA CYS A 11 -32.34 19.95 37.84
C CYS A 11 -31.02 19.32 38.33
N SER A 12 -31.07 18.23 39.09
CA SER A 12 -29.84 17.53 39.55
C SER A 12 -29.16 16.72 38.40
N VAL A 13 -29.95 16.16 37.48
CA VAL A 13 -29.42 15.49 36.30
C VAL A 13 -28.90 16.50 35.31
N ALA A 14 -29.59 17.68 35.11
CA ALA A 14 -29.08 18.74 34.26
C ALA A 14 -27.85 19.44 34.86
N LEU A 15 -27.75 19.57 36.19
CA LEU A 15 -26.57 20.13 36.87
C LEU A 15 -25.39 19.13 36.88
N CYS A 16 -25.64 17.82 36.95
CA CYS A 16 -24.60 16.82 36.76
C CYS A 16 -24.10 16.77 35.32
N LEU A 17 -25.00 16.88 34.34
CA LEU A 17 -24.59 16.97 32.92
C LEU A 17 -23.87 18.27 32.61
N GLN A 18 -24.24 19.41 33.22
CA GLN A 18 -23.50 20.67 33.06
C GLN A 18 -22.16 20.69 33.81
N SER A 19 -21.99 19.99 34.93
CA SER A 19 -20.68 19.92 35.59
C SER A 19 -19.69 19.00 34.89
N TYR A 20 -20.16 17.96 34.21
CA TYR A 20 -19.32 17.11 33.33
C TYR A 20 -18.90 17.84 32.02
N ALA A 21 -19.60 18.90 31.64
CA ALA A 21 -19.35 19.64 30.40
C ALA A 21 -18.24 20.71 30.52
N GLN A 22 -17.66 20.95 31.67
CA GLN A 22 -16.81 22.15 31.89
C GLN A 22 -15.32 21.89 32.13
N ASP A 23 -14.87 20.69 32.50
CA ASP A 23 -13.43 20.44 32.69
C ASP A 23 -12.83 19.64 31.52
N LYS A 24 -12.35 20.36 30.52
CA LYS A 24 -11.57 19.85 29.38
C LYS A 24 -10.08 20.24 29.48
N SER A 25 -9.55 20.35 30.69
CA SER A 25 -8.12 20.68 30.91
C SER A 25 -7.20 19.69 30.20
N PHE A 26 -7.55 18.39 30.21
CA PHE A 26 -6.81 17.34 29.49
C PHE A 26 -6.70 17.61 27.99
N LEU A 27 -7.71 18.24 27.37
CA LEU A 27 -7.69 18.52 25.94
C LEU A 27 -6.57 19.50 25.58
N LYS A 28 -6.32 20.49 26.45
CA LYS A 28 -5.22 21.44 26.23
C LYS A 28 -3.87 20.74 26.23
N ASP A 29 -3.68 19.79 27.13
CA ASP A 29 -2.45 19.01 27.21
C ASP A 29 -2.31 18.11 25.99
N MET A 30 -3.37 17.41 25.56
CA MET A 30 -3.37 16.59 24.35
C MET A 30 -3.02 17.40 23.09
N LEU A 31 -3.63 18.59 22.92
CA LEU A 31 -3.35 19.47 21.78
C LEU A 31 -1.93 20.04 21.81
N TRP A 32 -1.32 20.13 22.98
CA TRP A 32 0.09 20.54 23.09
C TRP A 32 1.03 19.40 22.69
N TYR A 33 0.68 18.14 23.04
CA TYR A 33 1.48 16.96 22.64
C TYR A 33 1.55 16.83 21.13
N ILE A 34 0.41 16.88 20.44
CA ILE A 34 0.32 16.66 18.98
C ILE A 34 0.87 17.81 18.11
N ASP A 35 1.29 18.92 18.72
CA ASP A 35 1.92 20.08 18.08
C ASP A 35 3.39 20.26 18.53
N ASN A 36 4.00 19.24 19.19
CA ASN A 36 5.33 19.37 19.79
C ASN A 36 6.24 18.17 19.50
N PRO A 37 7.05 18.21 18.44
CA PRO A 37 7.88 17.08 17.99
C PRO A 37 8.88 16.56 19.02
N SER A 38 9.15 17.32 20.09
CA SER A 38 10.02 16.86 21.18
C SER A 38 9.32 15.92 22.18
N VAL A 39 8.01 15.67 22.02
CA VAL A 39 7.20 14.83 22.94
C VAL A 39 6.34 13.86 22.14
N PHE A 40 6.95 12.99 21.40
CA PHE A 40 6.29 11.99 20.55
C PHE A 40 5.93 10.69 21.28
N GLU A 41 6.43 10.51 22.52
CA GLU A 41 6.11 9.34 23.35
C GLU A 41 6.13 9.70 24.86
N LYS A 42 5.40 8.91 25.66
CA LYS A 42 5.41 9.03 27.12
C LYS A 42 5.00 7.72 27.77
N GLY A 43 5.73 7.31 28.80
CA GLY A 43 5.37 6.14 29.63
C GLY A 43 5.56 4.79 28.95
N GLN A 44 6.15 4.74 27.78
CA GLN A 44 6.45 3.52 27.06
C GLN A 44 7.70 2.83 27.57
N GLU A 45 7.77 1.51 27.36
CA GLU A 45 9.03 0.77 27.41
C GLU A 45 9.86 1.11 26.17
N GLU A 46 11.17 1.08 26.31
CA GLU A 46 12.09 1.21 25.18
C GLU A 46 11.90 0.08 24.16
N GLY A 47 12.27 0.32 22.90
CA GLY A 47 12.27 -0.71 21.86
C GLY A 47 13.13 -1.92 22.26
N HIS A 48 12.68 -3.12 21.92
CA HIS A 48 13.39 -4.38 22.22
C HIS A 48 12.99 -5.49 21.25
N ALA A 49 13.80 -6.56 21.20
CA ALA A 49 13.47 -7.76 20.46
C ALA A 49 12.15 -8.37 20.97
N TRP A 50 11.31 -8.78 20.02
CA TRP A 50 9.97 -9.27 20.36
C TRP A 50 9.89 -10.78 20.38
N HIS A 51 9.20 -11.28 21.37
CA HIS A 51 8.81 -12.67 21.54
C HIS A 51 7.51 -12.72 22.32
N MET A 52 6.55 -13.53 21.88
CA MET A 52 5.27 -13.69 22.57
C MET A 52 5.45 -14.46 23.88
N PRO A 53 5.21 -13.82 25.04
CA PRO A 53 5.27 -14.51 26.33
C PRO A 53 4.19 -15.60 26.47
N GLU A 54 4.50 -16.69 27.18
CA GLU A 54 3.52 -17.75 27.45
C GLU A 54 2.25 -17.23 28.15
N LYS A 55 2.42 -16.23 29.02
CA LYS A 55 1.33 -15.56 29.71
C LYS A 55 0.88 -14.35 28.92
N SER A 56 0.14 -14.57 27.85
CA SER A 56 -0.40 -13.53 26.98
C SER A 56 -1.87 -13.76 26.67
N MET A 57 -2.57 -12.70 26.34
CA MET A 57 -3.94 -12.74 25.82
C MET A 57 -4.21 -11.55 24.90
N LEU A 58 -4.98 -11.78 23.86
CA LEU A 58 -5.47 -10.73 22.99
C LEU A 58 -6.60 -9.93 23.64
N LEU A 59 -6.52 -8.62 23.53
CA LEU A 59 -7.61 -7.72 23.79
C LEU A 59 -8.39 -7.33 22.52
N ASN A 60 -8.20 -8.06 21.45
CA ASN A 60 -8.96 -7.91 20.22
C ASN A 60 -10.45 -8.20 20.40
N GLY A 61 -11.26 -7.80 19.43
CA GLY A 61 -12.71 -8.05 19.41
C GLY A 61 -13.52 -6.76 19.41
N THR A 62 -14.72 -6.79 19.98
CA THR A 62 -15.61 -5.62 19.98
C THR A 62 -15.29 -4.69 21.14
N TRP A 63 -15.08 -3.40 20.83
CA TRP A 63 -14.87 -2.34 21.81
C TRP A 63 -15.98 -1.31 21.71
N LYS A 64 -16.28 -0.55 22.77
CA LYS A 64 -17.11 0.65 22.69
C LYS A 64 -16.34 1.75 21.97
N PHE A 65 -17.04 2.47 21.09
CA PHE A 65 -16.42 3.46 20.21
C PHE A 65 -17.28 4.73 20.09
N PHE A 66 -16.60 5.86 20.14
CA PHE A 66 -17.17 7.17 19.87
C PHE A 66 -16.25 7.93 18.92
N TRP A 67 -16.82 8.50 17.87
CA TRP A 67 -16.08 9.23 16.84
C TRP A 67 -16.52 10.68 16.78
N CYS A 68 -15.58 11.61 16.54
CA CYS A 68 -15.86 13.02 16.31
C CYS A 68 -14.88 13.61 15.28
N ASP A 69 -15.34 14.65 14.58
CA ASP A 69 -14.58 15.32 13.50
C ASP A 69 -13.35 16.07 14.02
N THR A 70 -13.38 16.50 15.28
CA THR A 70 -12.31 17.28 15.90
C THR A 70 -12.14 16.90 17.37
N PRO A 71 -10.93 17.11 17.96
CA PRO A 71 -10.68 16.86 19.37
C PRO A 71 -11.61 17.62 20.32
N GLU A 72 -12.16 18.76 19.92
CA GLU A 72 -13.14 19.53 20.72
C GLU A 72 -14.43 18.74 20.98
N GLY A 73 -14.75 17.78 20.11
CA GLY A 73 -15.88 16.86 20.26
C GLY A 73 -15.70 15.82 21.37
N ILE A 74 -14.51 15.65 21.93
CA ILE A 74 -14.20 14.65 22.97
C ILE A 74 -15.04 14.94 24.24
N PRO A 75 -15.83 13.96 24.75
CA PRO A 75 -16.55 14.11 26.02
C PRO A 75 -15.57 14.22 27.20
N ALA A 76 -15.82 15.16 28.11
CA ALA A 76 -15.00 15.30 29.32
C ALA A 76 -14.97 14.00 30.12
N HIS A 77 -13.82 13.64 30.66
CA HIS A 77 -13.62 12.48 31.52
C HIS A 77 -14.03 11.12 30.91
N PHE A 78 -14.04 10.99 29.57
CA PHE A 78 -14.40 9.73 28.90
C PHE A 78 -13.56 8.52 29.36
N PHE A 79 -12.38 8.76 29.89
CA PHE A 79 -11.44 7.75 30.37
C PHE A 79 -11.78 7.24 31.79
N ASN A 80 -12.69 7.88 32.52
CA ASN A 80 -13.08 7.43 33.86
C ASN A 80 -13.84 6.10 33.79
N PRO A 81 -13.62 5.17 34.75
CA PRO A 81 -14.33 3.89 34.78
C PRO A 81 -15.85 4.01 34.81
N GLU A 82 -16.35 5.05 35.50
CA GLU A 82 -17.79 5.29 35.69
C GLU A 82 -18.45 6.05 34.54
N PHE A 83 -17.69 6.37 33.48
CA PHE A 83 -18.23 7.11 32.35
C PHE A 83 -19.35 6.32 31.64
N PRO A 84 -20.52 6.93 31.35
CA PRO A 84 -21.69 6.24 30.79
C PRO A 84 -21.52 6.03 29.25
N ASP A 85 -20.83 4.98 28.84
CA ASP A 85 -20.55 4.64 27.43
C ASP A 85 -21.60 3.74 26.75
N LYS A 86 -22.75 3.50 27.40
CA LYS A 86 -23.80 2.60 26.87
C LYS A 86 -24.40 3.04 25.55
N GLN A 87 -24.33 4.34 25.25
CA GLN A 87 -24.85 4.92 24.00
C GLN A 87 -23.79 4.98 22.89
N TRP A 88 -22.55 4.63 23.20
CA TRP A 88 -21.50 4.56 22.18
C TRP A 88 -21.74 3.38 21.24
N GLY A 89 -21.31 3.54 20.00
CA GLY A 89 -21.27 2.45 19.04
C GLY A 89 -20.32 1.33 19.46
N ASP A 90 -20.29 0.31 18.65
CA ASP A 90 -19.32 -0.79 18.78
C ASP A 90 -18.40 -0.76 17.54
N ILE A 91 -17.12 -1.06 17.75
CA ILE A 91 -16.13 -1.19 16.69
C ILE A 91 -15.31 -2.47 16.85
N LYS A 92 -14.94 -3.11 15.74
CA LYS A 92 -13.99 -4.22 15.73
C LYS A 92 -12.57 -3.69 15.96
N VAL A 93 -11.78 -4.34 16.81
CA VAL A 93 -10.34 -4.13 16.99
C VAL A 93 -9.64 -5.47 16.74
N PRO A 94 -8.63 -5.56 15.87
CA PRO A 94 -8.11 -4.47 15.03
C PRO A 94 -9.05 -4.06 13.90
N SER A 95 -9.05 -2.78 13.56
CA SER A 95 -9.62 -2.24 12.32
C SER A 95 -9.19 -0.78 12.10
N ASN A 96 -9.20 -0.34 10.87
CA ASN A 96 -9.28 1.09 10.57
C ASN A 96 -10.74 1.54 10.69
N TRP A 97 -10.99 2.67 11.34
CA TRP A 97 -12.38 3.09 11.58
C TRP A 97 -13.11 3.52 10.30
N GLU A 98 -12.37 3.97 9.26
CA GLU A 98 -12.96 4.30 7.96
C GLU A 98 -13.53 3.04 7.27
N MET A 99 -12.91 1.87 7.48
CA MET A 99 -13.43 0.58 7.00
C MET A 99 -14.68 0.13 7.77
N GLN A 100 -14.95 0.73 8.93
CA GLN A 100 -16.15 0.51 9.76
C GLN A 100 -17.23 1.59 9.56
N GLY A 101 -17.02 2.52 8.61
CA GLY A 101 -18.00 3.56 8.23
C GLY A 101 -17.88 4.88 8.99
N TYR A 102 -16.77 5.15 9.65
CA TYR A 102 -16.50 6.41 10.35
C TYR A 102 -15.48 7.26 9.58
N GLY A 103 -15.81 8.51 9.28
CA GLY A 103 -14.94 9.40 8.51
C GLY A 103 -14.80 9.00 7.03
N ASP A 104 -13.85 9.59 6.35
CA ASP A 104 -13.63 9.43 4.90
C ASP A 104 -12.34 8.67 4.60
N LYS A 105 -12.42 7.74 3.65
CA LYS A 105 -11.27 7.04 3.09
C LYS A 105 -10.56 7.98 2.11
N LEU A 106 -9.36 8.41 2.46
CA LEU A 106 -8.57 9.33 1.66
C LEU A 106 -7.35 8.61 1.10
N PHE A 107 -7.17 8.61 -0.21
CA PHE A 107 -5.89 8.25 -0.82
C PHE A 107 -5.11 9.52 -1.13
N ARG A 108 -3.84 9.57 -0.76
CA ARG A 108 -2.93 10.64 -1.16
C ARG A 108 -1.59 10.05 -1.57
N ASN A 109 -1.08 10.60 -2.66
CA ASN A 109 0.28 10.36 -3.13
C ASN A 109 1.20 11.45 -2.54
N VAL A 110 1.77 12.32 -3.32
CA VAL A 110 2.74 13.35 -2.88
C VAL A 110 2.16 14.51 -2.07
N SER A 111 0.86 14.54 -1.82
CA SER A 111 0.20 15.64 -1.11
C SER A 111 -0.31 15.23 0.28
N ALA A 112 -0.18 16.12 1.26
CA ALA A 112 -0.85 15.94 2.53
C ALA A 112 -2.37 16.09 2.41
N PRO A 113 -3.17 15.40 3.25
CA PRO A 113 -4.63 15.53 3.25
C PRO A 113 -5.12 16.86 3.86
N PHE A 114 -4.20 17.71 4.29
CA PHE A 114 -4.46 19.02 4.91
C PHE A 114 -3.35 20.03 4.54
N GLY A 115 -3.53 21.29 4.89
CA GLY A 115 -2.52 22.33 4.65
C GLY A 115 -1.24 22.07 5.46
N VAL A 116 -0.11 21.94 4.79
CA VAL A 116 1.18 21.62 5.39
C VAL A 116 1.72 22.80 6.20
N ASN A 117 1.89 22.61 7.51
CA ASN A 117 2.39 23.62 8.44
C ASN A 117 3.06 22.98 9.66
N PRO A 118 4.14 22.16 9.49
CA PRO A 118 4.80 21.52 10.63
C PRO A 118 5.34 22.57 11.64
N PRO A 119 5.27 22.28 12.96
CA PRO A 119 4.84 21.02 13.56
C PRO A 119 3.32 20.94 13.83
N HIS A 120 2.51 21.87 13.36
CA HIS A 120 1.11 21.99 13.77
C HIS A 120 0.21 21.00 13.06
N ALA A 121 -0.51 20.20 13.85
CA ALA A 121 -1.61 19.37 13.37
C ALA A 121 -2.81 20.22 12.91
N PRO A 122 -3.64 19.73 11.94
CA PRO A 122 -4.81 20.48 11.49
C PRO A 122 -5.84 20.60 12.61
N LYS A 123 -6.45 21.79 12.75
CA LYS A 123 -7.41 22.11 13.84
C LYS A 123 -8.86 22.05 13.40
N GLU A 124 -9.15 22.32 12.13
CA GLU A 124 -10.53 22.40 11.64
C GLU A 124 -11.13 21.01 11.38
N TYR A 125 -10.29 20.04 11.01
CA TYR A 125 -10.69 18.67 10.79
C TYR A 125 -9.54 17.75 11.21
N ASN A 126 -9.66 17.14 12.38
CA ASN A 126 -8.75 16.13 12.91
C ASN A 126 -9.56 15.01 13.55
N PRO A 127 -10.03 14.05 12.73
CA PRO A 127 -10.86 12.97 13.20
C PRO A 127 -10.28 12.26 14.41
N THR A 128 -11.12 12.04 15.41
CA THR A 128 -10.72 11.47 16.69
C THR A 128 -11.62 10.33 17.08
N GLY A 129 -11.01 9.17 17.37
CA GLY A 129 -11.69 7.97 17.82
C GLY A 129 -11.41 7.66 19.30
N LEU A 130 -12.46 7.48 20.07
CA LEU A 130 -12.38 7.09 21.48
C LEU A 130 -12.81 5.63 21.63
N TYR A 131 -11.94 4.83 22.21
CA TYR A 131 -12.13 3.41 22.43
C TYR A 131 -12.24 3.11 23.91
N ARG A 132 -13.17 2.23 24.29
CA ARG A 132 -13.29 1.76 25.66
C ARG A 132 -13.58 0.28 25.70
N ARG A 133 -12.96 -0.41 26.66
CA ARG A 133 -13.33 -1.78 27.01
C ARG A 133 -12.98 -2.10 28.45
N THR A 134 -13.59 -3.17 29.00
CA THR A 134 -13.15 -3.77 30.25
C THR A 134 -12.34 -5.04 30.01
N PHE A 135 -11.44 -5.33 30.93
CA PHE A 135 -10.63 -6.55 30.92
C PHE A 135 -10.34 -7.05 32.32
N LYS A 136 -9.94 -8.32 32.42
CA LYS A 136 -9.53 -8.94 33.68
C LYS A 136 -8.17 -9.58 33.48
N VAL A 137 -7.26 -9.33 34.40
CA VAL A 137 -6.00 -10.07 34.45
C VAL A 137 -6.29 -11.51 34.88
N PRO A 138 -5.83 -12.54 34.18
CA PRO A 138 -6.04 -13.94 34.54
C PRO A 138 -5.54 -14.26 35.96
N ALA A 139 -6.35 -14.93 36.75
CA ALA A 139 -5.99 -15.30 38.12
C ALA A 139 -4.78 -16.27 38.21
N SER A 140 -4.43 -16.92 37.09
CA SER A 140 -3.25 -17.78 36.98
C SER A 140 -1.93 -17.00 36.90
N TRP A 141 -1.97 -15.69 36.62
CA TRP A 141 -0.78 -14.86 36.61
C TRP A 141 -0.37 -14.52 38.04
N ALA A 142 0.92 -14.61 38.33
CA ALA A 142 1.41 -14.42 39.70
C ALA A 142 1.28 -12.95 40.11
N ALA A 143 0.93 -12.72 41.40
CA ALA A 143 0.75 -11.38 41.97
C ALA A 143 2.02 -10.47 41.88
N LYS A 144 3.19 -11.08 41.67
CA LYS A 144 4.48 -10.41 41.51
C LYS A 144 4.92 -10.23 40.07
N ASP A 145 4.15 -10.75 39.10
CA ASP A 145 4.46 -10.56 37.68
C ASP A 145 4.22 -9.08 37.29
N GLN A 146 4.98 -8.60 36.29
CA GLN A 146 4.73 -7.32 35.68
C GLN A 146 3.74 -7.52 34.54
N ILE A 147 2.77 -6.64 34.44
CA ILE A 147 1.70 -6.72 33.43
C ILE A 147 1.90 -5.59 32.45
N PHE A 148 1.95 -5.97 31.18
CA PHE A 148 2.16 -5.05 30.07
C PHE A 148 0.94 -5.01 29.16
N LEU A 149 0.67 -3.83 28.64
CA LEU A 149 -0.27 -3.58 27.55
C LEU A 149 0.54 -3.15 26.33
N ARG A 150 0.37 -3.85 25.23
CA ARG A 150 1.07 -3.56 23.98
C ARG A 150 0.10 -3.41 22.84
N PHE A 151 0.19 -2.29 22.15
CA PHE A 151 -0.45 -2.06 20.87
C PHE A 151 0.61 -2.28 19.78
N GLU A 152 0.31 -3.13 18.81
CA GLU A 152 1.28 -3.36 17.71
C GLU A 152 1.29 -2.18 16.74
N LYS A 153 0.11 -1.66 16.35
CA LYS A 153 0.01 -0.49 15.46
C LYS A 153 -1.23 0.35 15.76
N VAL A 154 -1.05 1.67 15.82
CA VAL A 154 -2.14 2.65 16.04
C VAL A 154 -1.88 3.91 15.21
N ALA A 155 -2.73 4.22 14.25
CA ALA A 155 -2.57 5.41 13.41
C ALA A 155 -3.49 6.57 13.88
N SER A 156 -2.91 7.75 14.14
CA SER A 156 -1.49 8.01 14.30
C SER A 156 -1.13 8.30 15.76
N ALA A 157 -1.70 9.32 16.41
CA ALA A 157 -1.39 9.64 17.80
C ALA A 157 -2.36 8.99 18.77
N SER A 158 -1.86 8.37 19.84
CA SER A 158 -2.70 7.67 20.82
C SER A 158 -2.36 8.01 22.26
N PHE A 159 -3.41 8.24 23.05
CA PHE A 159 -3.35 8.40 24.51
C PHE A 159 -4.04 7.23 25.18
N VAL A 160 -3.44 6.69 26.26
CA VAL A 160 -3.89 5.46 26.91
C VAL A 160 -4.16 5.71 28.39
N TRP A 161 -5.31 5.25 28.89
CA TRP A 161 -5.70 5.27 30.32
C TRP A 161 -6.10 3.88 30.79
N VAL A 162 -5.67 3.54 32.02
CA VAL A 162 -6.13 2.35 32.73
C VAL A 162 -6.76 2.77 34.07
N ASN A 163 -8.01 2.39 34.29
CA ASN A 163 -8.77 2.76 35.48
C ASN A 163 -8.84 4.28 35.76
N GLY A 164 -8.84 5.09 34.69
CA GLY A 164 -8.88 6.55 34.79
C GLY A 164 -7.51 7.21 34.99
N HIS A 165 -6.44 6.44 35.11
CA HIS A 165 -5.08 6.94 35.19
C HIS A 165 -4.44 6.96 33.79
N GLU A 166 -3.85 8.09 33.40
CA GLU A 166 -3.07 8.18 32.18
C GLU A 166 -1.83 7.27 32.28
N VAL A 167 -1.68 6.40 31.33
CA VAL A 167 -0.57 5.44 31.23
C VAL A 167 0.51 5.95 30.30
N GLY A 168 0.10 6.50 29.16
CA GLY A 168 1.07 7.02 28.23
C GLY A 168 0.50 7.57 26.90
N TYR A 169 1.43 7.93 26.03
CA TYR A 169 1.24 8.55 24.73
C TYR A 169 2.19 7.96 23.69
N ASN A 170 1.78 7.96 22.41
CA ASN A 170 2.57 7.50 21.26
C ASN A 170 2.14 8.19 19.97
N GLU A 171 3.11 8.52 19.10
CA GLU A 171 2.90 9.05 17.73
C GLU A 171 3.47 8.18 16.62
N GLY A 172 4.12 7.08 16.91
CA GLY A 172 4.57 6.12 15.89
C GLY A 172 3.40 5.26 15.43
N ALA A 173 2.87 5.46 14.21
CA ALA A 173 1.75 4.65 13.72
C ALA A 173 2.15 3.21 13.41
N GLN A 174 3.38 2.99 13.00
CA GLN A 174 3.87 1.71 12.47
C GLN A 174 4.72 0.92 13.47
N GLU A 175 5.13 1.55 14.56
CA GLU A 175 5.94 0.95 15.61
C GLU A 175 5.07 0.57 16.81
N PRO A 176 5.40 -0.53 17.51
CA PRO A 176 4.63 -0.94 18.68
C PRO A 176 4.81 0.00 19.87
N ALA A 177 3.70 0.24 20.60
CA ALA A 177 3.67 1.00 21.83
C ALA A 177 3.39 0.07 23.02
N GLU A 178 4.33 -0.02 23.96
CA GLU A 178 4.28 -0.95 25.09
C GLU A 178 4.33 -0.23 26.42
N TYR A 179 3.39 -0.56 27.32
CA TYR A 179 3.21 0.12 28.59
C TYR A 179 3.18 -0.87 29.77
N ASN A 180 3.99 -0.63 30.82
CA ASN A 180 3.86 -1.35 32.08
C ASN A 180 2.66 -0.81 32.85
N ILE A 181 1.57 -1.54 32.85
CA ILE A 181 0.32 -1.14 33.52
C ILE A 181 0.16 -1.68 34.93
N THR A 182 1.13 -2.44 35.47
CA THR A 182 1.10 -3.03 36.80
C THR A 182 0.65 -2.07 37.91
N PRO A 183 1.15 -0.81 37.95
CA PRO A 183 0.79 0.14 39.00
C PRO A 183 -0.66 0.61 38.98
N TYR A 184 -1.34 0.48 37.86
CA TYR A 184 -2.67 1.02 37.60
C TYR A 184 -3.78 -0.05 37.75
N LEU A 185 -3.41 -1.31 37.94
CA LEU A 185 -4.35 -2.42 38.02
C LEU A 185 -5.02 -2.52 39.36
N LYS A 186 -6.30 -2.92 39.33
CA LYS A 186 -7.07 -3.30 40.53
C LYS A 186 -7.54 -4.75 40.43
N PRO A 187 -7.81 -5.41 41.57
CA PRO A 187 -8.43 -6.73 41.57
C PRO A 187 -9.77 -6.75 40.84
N GLY A 188 -9.99 -7.74 40.00
CA GLY A 188 -11.24 -7.91 39.28
C GLY A 188 -11.21 -7.21 37.88
N GLU A 189 -12.24 -6.45 37.60
CA GLU A 189 -12.44 -5.80 36.33
C GLU A 189 -11.70 -4.46 36.26
N ASN A 190 -10.93 -4.26 35.18
CA ASN A 190 -10.20 -3.05 34.87
C ASN A 190 -10.79 -2.39 33.63
N THR A 191 -10.73 -1.08 33.54
CA THR A 191 -11.19 -0.30 32.38
C THR A 191 -9.98 0.21 31.61
N LEU A 192 -9.97 -0.04 30.32
CA LEU A 192 -9.04 0.53 29.36
C LEU A 192 -9.79 1.57 28.53
N ALA A 193 -9.20 2.77 28.38
CA ALA A 193 -9.67 3.81 27.48
C ALA A 193 -8.50 4.28 26.60
N VAL A 194 -8.77 4.48 25.33
CA VAL A 194 -7.79 4.95 24.35
C VAL A 194 -8.42 6.09 23.55
N CYS A 195 -7.67 7.17 23.36
CA CYS A 195 -8.00 8.24 22.42
C CYS A 195 -7.01 8.19 21.27
N VAL A 196 -7.49 8.10 20.06
CA VAL A 196 -6.68 8.11 18.84
C VAL A 196 -7.03 9.35 18.02
N LEU A 197 -6.03 10.18 17.73
CA LEU A 197 -6.15 11.31 16.81
C LEU A 197 -5.55 10.92 15.46
N LYS A 198 -6.23 11.27 14.38
CA LYS A 198 -5.77 10.93 13.01
C LYS A 198 -4.50 11.67 12.62
N TYR A 199 -4.35 12.91 13.07
CA TYR A 199 -3.24 13.79 12.71
C TYR A 199 -2.54 14.34 13.92
N SER A 200 -1.19 14.36 13.87
CA SER A 200 -0.28 14.95 14.83
C SER A 200 0.91 15.57 14.07
N ASP A 201 1.87 16.15 14.77
CA ASP A 201 3.14 16.57 14.17
C ASP A 201 3.97 15.36 13.68
N GLY A 202 3.86 14.20 14.33
CA GLY A 202 4.44 12.94 13.85
C GLY A 202 3.86 12.45 12.51
N TYR A 203 2.64 12.86 12.17
CA TYR A 203 2.01 12.51 10.90
C TYR A 203 2.74 13.08 9.67
N TYR A 204 3.55 14.14 9.83
CA TYR A 204 4.39 14.66 8.74
C TYR A 204 5.50 13.69 8.30
N LEU A 205 5.80 12.66 9.11
CA LEU A 205 6.67 11.53 8.75
C LEU A 205 5.89 10.31 8.21
N GLU A 206 4.58 10.43 8.08
CA GLU A 206 3.67 9.35 7.65
C GLU A 206 2.97 9.73 6.34
N GLY A 207 3.76 10.30 5.42
CA GLY A 207 3.31 10.79 4.13
C GLY A 207 3.19 9.73 3.02
N GLN A 208 3.17 8.44 3.34
CA GLN A 208 3.19 7.34 2.37
C GLN A 208 2.13 7.47 1.28
N ASP A 209 2.45 6.99 0.09
CA ASP A 209 1.56 6.93 -1.07
C ASP A 209 0.51 5.83 -0.91
N TYR A 210 -0.43 6.02 0.01
CA TYR A 210 -1.41 5.01 0.33
C TYR A 210 -2.72 5.60 0.90
N TRP A 211 -3.66 4.74 1.29
CA TRP A 211 -4.86 5.13 1.98
C TRP A 211 -4.56 5.71 3.36
N ARG A 212 -5.08 6.88 3.65
CA ARG A 212 -4.93 7.57 4.94
C ARG A 212 -6.01 7.08 5.91
N LEU A 213 -5.79 5.89 6.46
CA LEU A 213 -6.71 5.23 7.39
C LEU A 213 -6.16 5.33 8.81
N ALA A 214 -7.06 5.39 9.78
CA ALA A 214 -6.71 5.56 11.18
C ALA A 214 -7.39 4.54 12.10
N GLY A 215 -6.94 4.47 13.35
CA GLY A 215 -7.48 3.56 14.36
C GLY A 215 -6.47 2.59 14.93
N ILE A 216 -6.94 1.63 15.74
CA ILE A 216 -6.14 0.52 16.25
C ILE A 216 -6.24 -0.61 15.21
N PHE A 217 -5.21 -0.73 14.34
CA PHE A 217 -5.29 -1.57 13.16
C PHE A 217 -4.39 -2.82 13.18
N ASP A 218 -3.79 -3.13 14.35
CA ASP A 218 -3.12 -4.39 14.59
C ASP A 218 -3.44 -4.88 16.01
N ASP A 219 -2.90 -6.03 16.42
CA ASP A 219 -3.17 -6.71 17.67
C ASP A 219 -2.94 -5.83 18.89
N VAL A 220 -3.81 -6.00 19.88
CA VAL A 220 -3.65 -5.44 21.23
C VAL A 220 -3.41 -6.58 22.23
N TRP A 221 -2.23 -6.61 22.81
CA TRP A 221 -1.81 -7.65 23.72
C TRP A 221 -1.82 -7.21 25.17
N LEU A 222 -2.34 -8.06 26.05
CA LEU A 222 -2.07 -8.03 27.46
C LEU A 222 -1.18 -9.22 27.79
N TYR A 223 -0.04 -9.00 28.46
CA TYR A 223 0.86 -10.09 28.82
C TYR A 223 1.53 -9.86 30.17
N ALA A 224 2.05 -10.93 30.74
CA ALA A 224 2.73 -10.91 32.01
C ALA A 224 4.12 -11.49 31.91
N THR A 225 5.08 -10.85 32.57
CA THR A 225 6.46 -11.33 32.69
C THR A 225 6.88 -11.43 34.16
N PRO A 226 7.89 -12.24 34.48
CA PRO A 226 8.55 -12.17 35.76
C PRO A 226 9.11 -10.77 36.01
N ALA A 227 9.25 -10.38 37.27
CA ALA A 227 9.81 -9.07 37.62
C ALA A 227 11.28 -8.92 37.22
N VAL A 228 12.03 -10.02 37.15
CA VAL A 228 13.34 -10.06 36.52
C VAL A 228 13.23 -10.90 35.24
N ARG A 229 13.40 -10.27 34.10
CA ARG A 229 13.18 -10.88 32.78
C ARG A 229 14.36 -10.69 31.83
N ILE A 230 14.41 -11.52 30.82
CA ILE A 230 15.15 -11.27 29.59
C ILE A 230 14.35 -10.17 28.85
N PHE A 231 14.91 -8.97 28.76
CA PHE A 231 14.24 -7.82 28.18
C PHE A 231 14.51 -7.70 26.68
N ASP A 232 15.78 -7.82 26.31
CA ASP A 232 16.21 -7.69 24.91
C ASP A 232 17.35 -8.69 24.62
N TRP A 233 17.49 -9.05 23.36
CA TRP A 233 18.61 -9.88 22.90
C TRP A 233 19.00 -9.54 21.47
N GLN A 234 20.28 -9.71 21.17
CA GLN A 234 20.81 -9.59 19.81
C GLN A 234 21.60 -10.85 19.48
N VAL A 235 21.33 -11.42 18.31
CA VAL A 235 22.00 -12.59 17.77
C VAL A 235 22.92 -12.19 16.64
N ILE A 236 24.20 -12.50 16.77
CA ILE A 236 25.23 -12.25 15.74
C ILE A 236 25.84 -13.59 15.33
N THR A 237 25.81 -13.85 14.02
CA THR A 237 26.40 -15.05 13.43
C THR A 237 27.54 -14.63 12.51
N GLU A 238 28.78 -14.94 12.91
CA GLU A 238 29.95 -14.62 12.13
C GLU A 238 30.62 -15.88 11.61
N PHE A 239 30.68 -16.03 10.28
CA PHE A 239 31.42 -17.13 9.66
C PHE A 239 32.92 -16.85 9.62
N ASP A 240 33.68 -17.94 9.66
CA ASP A 240 35.11 -17.93 9.35
C ASP A 240 35.38 -17.50 7.89
N ASN A 241 36.63 -17.37 7.52
CA ASN A 241 37.04 -16.99 6.16
C ASN A 241 36.69 -18.01 5.07
N THR A 242 36.33 -19.23 5.46
CA THR A 242 35.90 -20.32 4.56
C THR A 242 34.40 -20.48 4.52
N TYR A 243 33.67 -19.68 5.31
CA TYR A 243 32.21 -19.77 5.50
C TYR A 243 31.75 -21.17 5.94
N THR A 244 32.59 -21.86 6.72
CA THR A 244 32.33 -23.24 7.18
C THR A 244 31.77 -23.23 8.58
N ASP A 245 32.53 -22.72 9.55
CA ASP A 245 32.11 -22.63 10.95
C ASP A 245 31.62 -21.22 11.29
N SER A 246 30.72 -21.12 12.23
CA SER A 246 30.15 -19.80 12.66
C SER A 246 30.34 -19.60 14.16
N GLN A 247 30.88 -18.43 14.51
CA GLN A 247 30.84 -17.91 15.88
C GLN A 247 29.44 -17.35 16.12
N LEU A 248 28.69 -17.99 17.02
CA LEU A 248 27.40 -17.49 17.51
C LEU A 248 27.67 -16.66 18.76
N SER A 249 27.33 -15.38 18.70
CA SER A 249 27.40 -14.42 19.80
C SER A 249 26.00 -13.92 20.13
N ILE A 250 25.64 -13.87 21.42
CA ILE A 250 24.34 -13.39 21.86
C ILE A 250 24.56 -12.37 22.96
N GLN A 251 24.08 -11.17 22.74
CA GLN A 251 24.00 -10.15 23.76
C GLN A 251 22.59 -10.18 24.36
N VAL A 252 22.47 -10.32 25.67
CA VAL A 252 21.19 -10.44 26.39
C VAL A 252 21.10 -9.34 27.44
N LYS A 253 20.08 -8.47 27.31
CA LYS A 253 19.77 -7.42 28.29
C LYS A 253 18.74 -7.97 29.28
N ILE A 254 19.06 -7.95 30.55
CA ILE A 254 18.21 -8.38 31.66
C ILE A 254 17.73 -7.15 32.41
N LYS A 255 16.42 -7.07 32.70
CA LYS A 255 15.79 -5.96 33.40
C LYS A 255 15.12 -6.43 34.69
N ASP A 256 15.35 -5.68 35.79
CA ASP A 256 14.73 -5.91 37.11
C ASP A 256 13.81 -4.77 37.48
N TYR A 257 12.50 -5.02 37.43
CA TYR A 257 11.44 -4.06 37.80
C TYR A 257 11.25 -3.95 39.34
N GLN A 258 11.76 -4.89 40.14
CA GLN A 258 11.64 -4.84 41.60
C GLN A 258 12.75 -4.03 42.24
N LYS A 259 13.83 -3.73 41.51
CA LYS A 259 15.01 -3.00 41.99
C LYS A 259 15.57 -3.60 43.30
N LYS A 260 15.58 -4.94 43.40
CA LYS A 260 16.19 -5.65 44.52
C LYS A 260 17.69 -5.78 44.25
N PRO A 261 18.53 -5.10 45.02
CA PRO A 261 19.97 -5.22 44.80
C PRO A 261 20.47 -6.60 45.25
N ASN A 262 21.47 -7.12 44.52
CA ASN A 262 22.36 -8.21 44.93
C ASN A 262 21.75 -9.63 44.91
N GLU A 263 20.80 -9.93 44.02
CA GLU A 263 20.47 -11.30 43.64
C GLU A 263 21.39 -11.81 42.52
N ASN A 264 21.91 -13.01 42.66
CA ASN A 264 22.69 -13.70 41.64
C ASN A 264 21.78 -14.43 40.68
N TYR A 265 22.20 -14.46 39.39
CA TYR A 265 21.48 -15.17 38.34
C TYR A 265 22.42 -15.98 37.47
N GLY A 266 21.90 -16.98 36.79
CA GLY A 266 22.56 -17.73 35.75
C GLY A 266 21.79 -17.61 34.44
N LEU A 267 22.50 -17.42 33.34
CA LEU A 267 21.93 -17.39 31.99
C LEU A 267 22.50 -18.56 31.19
N LYS A 268 21.61 -19.39 30.66
CA LYS A 268 21.93 -20.51 29.77
C LYS A 268 21.29 -20.28 28.41
N ALA A 269 21.94 -20.82 27.38
CA ALA A 269 21.41 -20.89 26.04
C ALA A 269 21.55 -22.30 25.46
N TYR A 270 20.66 -22.64 24.55
CA TYR A 270 20.77 -23.85 23.73
C TYR A 270 20.33 -23.54 22.29
N LEU A 271 20.86 -24.29 21.37
CA LEU A 271 20.52 -24.24 19.95
C LEU A 271 19.94 -25.59 19.52
N LYS A 272 18.77 -25.59 18.88
CA LYS A 272 18.14 -26.78 18.29
C LYS A 272 18.10 -26.63 16.76
N ASP A 273 18.28 -27.75 16.06
CA ASP A 273 17.99 -27.82 14.63
C ASP A 273 16.46 -27.90 14.37
N LYS A 274 16.07 -27.85 13.09
CA LYS A 274 14.65 -27.94 12.65
C LYS A 274 13.92 -29.22 13.08
N ASN A 275 14.65 -30.28 13.50
CA ASN A 275 14.08 -31.53 14.01
C ASN A 275 13.97 -31.51 15.54
N GLY A 276 14.31 -30.41 16.21
CA GLY A 276 14.29 -30.25 17.66
C GLY A 276 15.49 -30.86 18.37
N LYS A 277 16.51 -31.33 17.63
CA LYS A 277 17.74 -31.89 18.21
C LYS A 277 18.63 -30.76 18.71
N ILE A 278 19.07 -30.84 19.97
CA ILE A 278 20.03 -29.89 20.55
C ILE A 278 21.37 -30.05 19.85
N ILE A 279 21.86 -28.98 19.27
CA ILE A 279 23.17 -28.85 18.61
C ILE A 279 24.25 -28.52 19.64
N CYS A 280 23.98 -27.52 20.48
CA CYS A 280 24.87 -27.09 21.54
C CYS A 280 24.14 -26.50 22.73
N ASN A 281 24.78 -26.51 23.90
CA ASN A 281 24.38 -25.81 25.12
C ASN A 281 25.58 -24.99 25.58
N PHE A 282 25.32 -23.77 26.04
CA PHE A 282 26.34 -22.86 26.55
C PHE A 282 25.76 -21.94 27.60
N SER A 283 26.60 -21.27 28.38
CA SER A 283 26.14 -20.43 29.47
C SER A 283 27.11 -19.31 29.77
N ALA A 284 26.61 -18.22 30.30
CA ALA A 284 27.47 -17.20 30.93
C ALA A 284 27.93 -17.64 32.33
N ALA A 285 28.99 -17.02 32.84
CA ALA A 285 29.32 -17.11 34.25
C ALA A 285 28.15 -16.54 35.09
N PRO A 286 27.90 -17.08 36.31
CA PRO A 286 26.92 -16.48 37.21
C PRO A 286 27.22 -15.00 37.44
N PHE A 287 26.17 -14.18 37.47
CA PHE A 287 26.26 -12.73 37.61
C PHE A 287 25.30 -12.19 38.66
N GLU A 288 25.63 -11.06 39.23
CA GLU A 288 24.81 -10.33 40.18
C GLU A 288 24.07 -9.19 39.49
N MET A 289 22.79 -9.00 39.81
CA MET A 289 22.02 -7.82 39.39
C MET A 289 22.30 -6.67 40.36
N ASP A 290 23.29 -5.88 40.05
CA ASP A 290 23.76 -4.70 40.78
C ASP A 290 23.11 -3.39 40.30
N ALA A 291 22.35 -3.44 39.20
CA ALA A 291 21.61 -2.34 38.62
C ALA A 291 20.22 -2.82 38.14
N ALA A 292 19.36 -1.88 37.76
CA ALA A 292 18.03 -2.19 37.20
C ALA A 292 18.12 -2.94 35.86
N GLU A 293 19.23 -2.79 35.14
CA GLU A 293 19.51 -3.43 33.87
C GLU A 293 20.94 -3.94 33.83
N LYS A 294 21.11 -5.07 33.15
CA LYS A 294 22.45 -5.68 32.96
C LYS A 294 22.54 -6.43 31.64
N THR A 295 23.59 -6.20 30.89
CA THR A 295 23.86 -6.87 29.63
C THR A 295 24.85 -8.00 29.86
N ILE A 296 24.51 -9.21 29.40
CA ILE A 296 25.30 -10.44 29.48
C ILE A 296 25.66 -10.93 28.08
N GLN A 297 26.92 -11.33 27.90
CA GLN A 297 27.41 -11.91 26.65
C GLN A 297 27.49 -13.44 26.72
N LEU A 298 27.02 -14.09 25.68
CA LEU A 298 27.12 -15.54 25.46
C LEU A 298 27.80 -15.79 24.13
N HIS A 299 28.72 -16.76 24.08
CA HIS A 299 29.44 -17.12 22.85
C HIS A 299 29.58 -18.64 22.74
N THR A 300 29.47 -19.15 21.51
CA THR A 300 29.78 -20.53 21.18
C THR A 300 30.19 -20.66 19.71
N LEU A 301 31.06 -21.63 19.40
CA LEU A 301 31.36 -22.02 18.02
C LEU A 301 30.32 -23.06 17.58
N VAL A 302 29.68 -22.84 16.46
CA VAL A 302 28.78 -23.79 15.80
C VAL A 302 29.49 -24.32 14.56
N GLN A 303 29.77 -25.62 14.55
CA GLN A 303 30.46 -26.29 13.46
C GLN A 303 29.51 -26.58 12.31
N GLU A 304 29.90 -26.22 11.10
CA GLU A 304 29.19 -26.46 9.84
C GLU A 304 27.66 -26.18 9.89
N PRO A 305 27.20 -25.00 10.42
CA PRO A 305 25.79 -24.71 10.42
C PRO A 305 25.25 -24.56 9.00
N ARG A 306 24.07 -25.08 8.76
CA ARG A 306 23.36 -24.82 7.50
C ARG A 306 23.01 -23.35 7.42
N LYS A 307 23.36 -22.73 6.30
CA LYS A 307 23.18 -21.31 6.07
C LYS A 307 21.74 -21.01 5.68
N TRP A 308 21.24 -19.90 6.16
CA TRP A 308 19.96 -19.36 5.73
C TRP A 308 20.15 -18.55 4.43
N THR A 309 19.32 -18.82 3.42
CA THR A 309 19.22 -18.06 2.17
C THR A 309 17.78 -18.10 1.66
N ALA A 310 17.40 -17.23 0.70
CA ALA A 310 16.08 -17.28 0.08
C ALA A 310 15.82 -18.59 -0.71
N GLU A 311 16.88 -19.29 -1.14
CA GLU A 311 16.78 -20.58 -1.83
C GLU A 311 16.73 -21.76 -0.88
N THR A 312 17.36 -21.63 0.29
CA THR A 312 17.50 -22.66 1.33
C THR A 312 17.29 -22.03 2.71
N PRO A 313 16.06 -21.79 3.13
CA PRO A 313 15.74 -21.08 4.39
C PRO A 313 15.89 -22.01 5.61
N GLU A 314 17.13 -22.36 5.95
CA GLU A 314 17.42 -23.25 7.07
C GLU A 314 17.40 -22.48 8.39
N LEU A 315 16.52 -22.88 9.30
CA LEU A 315 16.23 -22.22 10.56
C LEU A 315 16.60 -23.10 11.76
N TYR A 316 16.97 -22.42 12.83
CA TYR A 316 17.29 -23.00 14.13
C TYR A 316 16.45 -22.37 15.22
N THR A 317 16.20 -23.08 16.32
CA THR A 317 15.56 -22.52 17.52
C THR A 317 16.63 -22.23 18.56
N LEU A 318 16.77 -20.95 18.93
CA LEU A 318 17.57 -20.48 20.04
C LEU A 318 16.69 -20.41 21.30
N GLY A 319 17.11 -21.07 22.37
CA GLY A 319 16.50 -20.93 23.69
C GLY A 319 17.43 -20.17 24.63
N LEU A 320 16.87 -19.24 25.40
CA LEU A 320 17.53 -18.48 26.46
C LEU A 320 16.79 -18.77 27.78
N GLU A 321 17.52 -19.16 28.83
CA GLU A 321 16.93 -19.49 30.13
C GLU A 321 17.64 -18.72 31.25
N LEU A 322 16.90 -17.84 31.91
CA LEU A 322 17.31 -17.12 33.11
C LEU A 322 16.90 -17.88 34.36
N SER A 323 17.83 -18.15 35.27
CA SER A 323 17.58 -18.85 36.50
C SER A 323 18.15 -18.12 37.72
N ASN A 324 17.56 -18.34 38.89
CA ASN A 324 18.14 -17.88 40.16
C ASN A 324 19.22 -18.84 40.66
N PRO A 325 19.94 -18.54 41.79
CA PRO A 325 21.02 -19.38 42.33
C PRO A 325 20.56 -20.77 42.76
N ALA A 326 19.28 -20.91 43.11
CA ALA A 326 18.68 -22.21 43.47
C ALA A 326 18.34 -23.07 42.23
N GLY A 327 18.67 -22.59 41.02
CA GLY A 327 18.38 -23.27 39.76
C GLY A 327 16.91 -23.20 39.31
N LEU A 328 16.09 -22.41 40.01
CA LEU A 328 14.71 -22.18 39.57
C LEU A 328 14.70 -21.27 38.37
N GLN A 329 14.10 -21.73 37.29
CA GLN A 329 13.89 -20.93 36.06
C GLN A 329 13.02 -19.70 36.40
N LYS A 330 13.50 -18.55 36.01
CA LYS A 330 12.83 -17.26 36.22
C LYS A 330 12.14 -16.79 34.97
N ASP A 331 12.84 -16.91 33.84
CA ASP A 331 12.34 -16.51 32.54
C ASP A 331 12.92 -17.41 31.45
N LYS A 332 12.20 -17.53 30.33
CA LYS A 332 12.59 -18.32 29.18
C LYS A 332 12.08 -17.70 27.91
N ILE A 333 12.95 -17.69 26.89
CA ILE A 333 12.61 -17.30 25.53
C ILE A 333 13.03 -18.43 24.58
N GLU A 334 12.19 -18.75 23.62
CA GLU A 334 12.56 -19.51 22.42
C GLU A 334 12.29 -18.66 21.19
N THR A 335 13.29 -18.44 20.35
CA THR A 335 13.19 -17.63 19.13
C THR A 335 13.84 -18.36 17.95
N VAL A 336 13.43 -18.00 16.74
CA VAL A 336 13.99 -18.58 15.50
C VAL A 336 15.14 -17.73 15.01
N ILE A 337 16.25 -18.37 14.61
CA ILE A 337 17.43 -17.72 14.05
C ILE A 337 17.89 -18.44 12.79
N GLY A 338 18.68 -17.76 11.97
CA GLY A 338 19.38 -18.33 10.81
C GLY A 338 20.83 -17.88 10.75
N PHE A 339 21.69 -18.75 10.25
CA PHE A 339 23.11 -18.45 10.08
C PHE A 339 23.33 -17.79 8.72
N LYS A 340 23.74 -16.53 8.73
CA LYS A 340 24.10 -15.79 7.51
C LYS A 340 25.14 -14.71 7.82
N LYS A 341 25.83 -14.28 6.75
CA LYS A 341 26.76 -13.15 6.81
C LYS A 341 26.62 -12.29 5.55
N THR A 342 26.41 -10.99 5.71
CA THR A 342 26.43 -10.01 4.64
C THR A 342 27.76 -9.27 4.62
N GLU A 343 28.26 -8.95 3.42
CA GLU A 343 29.54 -8.25 3.25
C GLU A 343 29.49 -7.39 1.97
N ILE A 344 30.20 -6.26 2.00
CA ILE A 344 30.52 -5.48 0.81
C ILE A 344 32.03 -5.57 0.58
N LYS A 345 32.44 -6.06 -0.60
CA LYS A 345 33.84 -6.19 -1.01
C LYS A 345 34.00 -5.64 -2.42
N ASP A 346 34.89 -4.69 -2.61
CA ASP A 346 35.17 -4.07 -3.91
C ASP A 346 33.90 -3.56 -4.62
N GLY A 347 32.97 -2.98 -3.86
CA GLY A 347 31.68 -2.45 -4.37
C GLY A 347 30.65 -3.53 -4.72
N VAL A 348 30.87 -4.78 -4.39
CA VAL A 348 29.94 -5.89 -4.63
C VAL A 348 29.33 -6.36 -3.30
N PHE A 349 28.04 -6.59 -3.30
CA PHE A 349 27.32 -7.13 -2.15
C PHE A 349 27.33 -8.66 -2.15
N TYR A 350 27.72 -9.25 -1.02
CA TYR A 350 27.82 -10.71 -0.84
C TYR A 350 26.90 -11.18 0.29
N LEU A 351 26.32 -12.35 0.09
CA LEU A 351 25.68 -13.11 1.15
C LEU A 351 26.37 -14.48 1.26
N ASN A 352 26.86 -14.80 2.46
CA ASN A 352 27.59 -16.06 2.73
C ASN A 352 28.75 -16.30 1.76
N GLY A 353 29.43 -15.24 1.35
CA GLY A 353 30.58 -15.29 0.43
C GLY A 353 30.22 -15.38 -1.07
N ILE A 354 28.96 -15.34 -1.44
CA ILE A 354 28.49 -15.41 -2.82
C ILE A 354 27.94 -14.03 -3.24
N PRO A 355 28.34 -13.47 -4.41
CA PRO A 355 27.74 -12.26 -4.93
C PRO A 355 26.23 -12.45 -5.12
N LEU A 356 25.42 -11.51 -4.66
CA LEU A 356 23.97 -11.68 -4.64
C LEU A 356 23.28 -10.78 -5.68
N LYS A 357 22.25 -11.33 -6.35
CA LYS A 357 21.27 -10.59 -7.12
C LYS A 357 19.90 -10.67 -6.44
N VAL A 358 19.23 -9.53 -6.34
CA VAL A 358 17.97 -9.37 -5.60
C VAL A 358 16.87 -8.89 -6.54
N ASN A 359 15.89 -9.76 -6.80
CA ASN A 359 14.69 -9.47 -7.58
C ASN A 359 13.53 -9.27 -6.61
N ALA A 360 13.18 -8.02 -6.37
CA ALA A 360 12.22 -7.63 -5.35
C ALA A 360 10.97 -6.97 -5.91
N GLN A 361 9.91 -6.96 -5.10
CA GLN A 361 8.75 -6.08 -5.23
C GLN A 361 8.71 -5.13 -4.03
N ASN A 362 8.21 -3.92 -4.24
CA ASN A 362 7.73 -3.06 -3.17
C ASN A 362 6.34 -3.53 -2.73
N SER A 363 6.03 -3.52 -1.45
CA SER A 363 4.72 -3.96 -0.97
C SER A 363 4.23 -3.17 0.21
N HIS A 364 3.11 -2.46 0.02
CA HIS A 364 2.31 -1.95 1.13
C HIS A 364 1.58 -3.07 1.86
N MET A 365 1.36 -2.89 3.18
CA MET A 365 0.49 -3.76 3.97
C MET A 365 -0.97 -3.33 3.75
N GLN A 366 -1.67 -4.00 2.81
CA GLN A 366 -3.02 -3.62 2.45
C GLN A 366 -3.90 -4.81 2.11
N HIS A 367 -5.12 -4.79 2.67
CA HIS A 367 -6.19 -5.72 2.39
C HIS A 367 -7.41 -4.96 1.81
N PRO A 368 -8.06 -5.42 0.74
CA PRO A 368 -9.12 -4.66 0.08
C PRO A 368 -10.35 -4.42 0.95
N GLU A 369 -10.64 -5.30 1.92
CA GLU A 369 -11.82 -5.19 2.79
C GLU A 369 -11.49 -4.73 4.21
N GLU A 370 -10.27 -4.97 4.70
CA GLU A 370 -9.86 -4.68 6.08
C GLU A 370 -8.90 -3.46 6.18
N GLY A 371 -8.57 -2.80 5.05
CA GLY A 371 -7.65 -1.66 5.03
C GLY A 371 -6.20 -2.07 5.31
N HIS A 372 -5.60 -1.54 6.37
CA HIS A 372 -4.21 -1.85 6.73
C HIS A 372 -4.07 -3.07 7.67
N VAL A 373 -5.18 -3.69 8.03
CA VAL A 373 -5.16 -4.92 8.83
C VAL A 373 -4.76 -6.10 7.95
N MET A 374 -3.65 -6.76 8.29
CA MET A 374 -3.11 -7.89 7.55
C MET A 374 -3.26 -9.18 8.34
N ASP A 375 -3.92 -10.17 7.78
CA ASP A 375 -3.99 -11.50 8.36
C ASP A 375 -2.91 -12.44 7.80
N GLU A 376 -2.64 -13.52 8.52
CA GLU A 376 -1.63 -14.50 8.15
C GLU A 376 -1.95 -15.18 6.79
N ALA A 377 -3.22 -15.41 6.48
CA ALA A 377 -3.62 -16.08 5.24
C ALA A 377 -3.30 -15.22 4.01
N THR A 378 -3.53 -13.91 4.11
CA THR A 378 -3.19 -12.94 3.08
C THR A 378 -1.68 -12.86 2.87
N ILE A 379 -0.89 -12.76 3.95
CA ILE A 379 0.57 -12.73 3.88
C ILE A 379 1.12 -14.00 3.22
N ARG A 380 0.61 -15.18 3.61
CA ARG A 380 1.00 -16.45 2.97
C ARG A 380 0.69 -16.46 1.47
N LYS A 381 -0.49 -15.98 1.08
CA LYS A 381 -0.88 -15.88 -0.32
C LYS A 381 0.06 -14.95 -1.12
N ASP A 382 0.41 -13.80 -0.54
CA ASP A 382 1.33 -12.85 -1.13
C ASP A 382 2.72 -13.49 -1.33
N PHE A 383 3.24 -14.19 -0.33
CA PHE A 383 4.54 -14.88 -0.42
C PHE A 383 4.53 -16.05 -1.38
N GLU A 384 3.45 -16.81 -1.45
CA GLU A 384 3.28 -17.86 -2.46
C GLU A 384 3.36 -17.28 -3.87
N LEU A 385 2.65 -16.18 -4.14
CA LEU A 385 2.69 -15.51 -5.45
C LEU A 385 4.09 -14.98 -5.76
N LEU A 386 4.73 -14.28 -4.85
CA LEU A 386 6.10 -13.79 -5.04
C LEU A 386 7.06 -14.93 -5.43
N LYS A 387 7.06 -16.03 -4.68
CA LYS A 387 7.90 -17.20 -4.98
C LYS A 387 7.54 -17.89 -6.29
N GLN A 388 6.23 -18.05 -6.59
CA GLN A 388 5.74 -18.66 -7.83
C GLN A 388 6.11 -17.84 -9.07
N PHE A 389 6.29 -16.53 -8.90
CA PHE A 389 6.70 -15.60 -9.95
C PHE A 389 8.20 -15.22 -9.90
N ASN A 390 9.02 -16.05 -9.23
CA ASN A 390 10.49 -15.98 -9.20
C ASN A 390 11.07 -14.74 -8.49
N PHE A 391 10.32 -14.08 -7.62
CA PHE A 391 10.87 -13.08 -6.73
C PHE A 391 11.59 -13.73 -5.55
N ASN A 392 12.67 -13.10 -5.09
CA ASN A 392 13.41 -13.56 -3.93
C ASN A 392 13.42 -12.54 -2.77
N ALA A 393 12.81 -11.36 -2.95
CA ALA A 393 12.82 -10.30 -1.95
C ALA A 393 11.56 -9.42 -1.99
N VAL A 394 11.38 -8.68 -0.89
CA VAL A 394 10.41 -7.59 -0.74
C VAL A 394 11.08 -6.41 -0.06
N ARG A 395 10.83 -5.17 -0.55
CA ARG A 395 11.03 -3.96 0.22
C ARG A 395 9.71 -3.60 0.90
N THR A 396 9.77 -3.42 2.22
CA THR A 396 8.58 -3.08 3.02
C THR A 396 8.27 -1.60 2.88
N SER A 397 7.62 -1.24 1.80
CA SER A 397 7.32 0.15 1.48
C SER A 397 6.08 0.64 2.26
N HIS A 398 6.13 1.75 3.08
CA HIS A 398 7.37 2.43 3.47
C HIS A 398 7.39 2.49 5.00
N TYR A 399 7.43 1.36 5.65
CA TYR A 399 7.34 1.19 7.11
C TYR A 399 7.60 -0.26 7.55
N PRO A 400 7.98 -0.48 8.83
CA PRO A 400 8.16 -1.83 9.36
C PRO A 400 6.87 -2.66 9.23
N PRO A 401 6.94 -3.91 8.76
CA PRO A 401 5.75 -4.76 8.60
C PRO A 401 5.24 -5.28 9.94
N VAL A 402 4.10 -5.97 9.93
CA VAL A 402 3.62 -6.73 11.10
C VAL A 402 4.58 -7.88 11.43
N ASN A 403 4.71 -8.23 12.72
CA ASN A 403 5.66 -9.26 13.17
C ASN A 403 5.54 -10.58 12.39
N LYS A 404 4.31 -11.01 12.12
CA LYS A 404 4.02 -12.24 11.38
C LYS A 404 4.62 -12.25 9.97
N TYR A 405 4.77 -11.09 9.32
CA TYR A 405 5.36 -10.96 8.01
C TYR A 405 6.83 -11.42 8.00
N LEU A 406 7.62 -10.97 8.97
CA LEU A 406 9.04 -11.36 9.08
C LEU A 406 9.20 -12.83 9.49
N GLU A 407 8.34 -13.33 10.39
CA GLU A 407 8.31 -14.76 10.74
C GLU A 407 8.10 -15.63 9.50
N LEU A 408 7.10 -15.28 8.68
CA LEU A 408 6.80 -16.01 7.44
C LEU A 408 7.88 -15.82 6.39
N ALA A 409 8.48 -14.62 6.27
CA ALA A 409 9.59 -14.38 5.35
C ALA A 409 10.80 -15.27 5.69
N ASN A 410 11.07 -15.50 6.99
CA ASN A 410 12.10 -16.46 7.41
C ASN A 410 11.81 -17.87 6.91
N GLU A 411 10.55 -18.32 6.97
CA GLU A 411 10.11 -19.68 6.59
C GLU A 411 10.06 -19.87 5.06
N TYR A 412 9.50 -18.90 4.33
CA TYR A 412 9.36 -18.96 2.87
C TYR A 412 10.66 -18.73 2.13
N GLY A 413 11.66 -18.16 2.81
CA GLY A 413 12.92 -17.76 2.18
C GLY A 413 12.70 -16.55 1.25
N LEU A 414 12.33 -15.41 1.81
CA LEU A 414 12.31 -14.11 1.13
C LEU A 414 13.26 -13.16 1.84
N TYR A 415 14.12 -12.50 1.09
CA TYR A 415 14.91 -11.39 1.62
C TYR A 415 13.99 -10.20 1.88
N ILE A 416 14.22 -9.51 2.98
CA ILE A 416 13.49 -8.30 3.34
C ILE A 416 14.45 -7.11 3.36
N ILE A 417 14.11 -6.08 2.63
CA ILE A 417 14.65 -4.73 2.80
C ILE A 417 13.66 -4.04 3.74
N ASP A 418 14.02 -3.97 5.00
CA ASP A 418 13.14 -3.48 6.06
C ASP A 418 13.32 -1.98 6.23
N GLU A 419 12.22 -1.22 6.17
CA GLU A 419 12.28 0.23 6.04
C GLU A 419 11.68 0.94 7.23
N VAL A 420 12.39 1.99 7.70
CA VAL A 420 11.91 2.89 8.75
C VAL A 420 10.63 3.59 8.31
N GLY A 421 9.66 3.72 9.22
CA GLY A 421 8.39 4.41 8.97
C GLY A 421 8.57 5.92 8.83
N ASP A 422 9.26 6.33 7.78
CA ASP A 422 9.57 7.72 7.46
C ASP A 422 9.31 8.00 5.98
N GLU A 423 8.26 8.79 5.73
CA GLU A 423 8.00 9.38 4.42
C GLU A 423 7.38 10.78 4.61
N ALA A 424 8.17 11.81 4.33
CA ALA A 424 7.78 13.20 4.57
C ALA A 424 7.33 13.91 3.29
N HIS A 425 6.59 13.23 2.41
CA HIS A 425 6.04 13.85 1.18
C HIS A 425 5.32 15.17 1.49
N ALA A 426 5.51 16.17 0.64
CA ALA A 426 5.04 17.55 0.78
C ALA A 426 5.64 18.33 1.97
N SER A 427 6.55 17.73 2.75
CA SER A 427 7.21 18.36 3.91
C SER A 427 8.67 17.92 4.08
N GLU A 428 9.38 17.58 3.01
CA GLU A 428 10.71 16.95 3.00
C GLU A 428 11.77 17.76 3.79
N TRP A 429 11.56 19.10 3.92
CA TRP A 429 12.46 19.97 4.69
C TRP A 429 12.53 19.66 6.18
N ILE A 430 11.54 18.92 6.74
CA ILE A 430 11.56 18.51 8.16
C ILE A 430 12.73 17.57 8.45
N SER A 431 13.25 16.87 7.46
CA SER A 431 14.46 16.05 7.59
C SER A 431 15.71 16.86 7.99
N SER A 432 15.64 18.18 7.85
CA SER A 432 16.71 19.12 8.29
C SER A 432 16.42 19.84 9.61
N LEU A 433 15.22 19.63 10.20
CA LEU A 433 14.80 20.33 11.41
C LEU A 433 15.29 19.59 12.67
N PRO A 434 16.05 20.26 13.57
CA PRO A 434 16.57 19.62 14.77
C PRO A 434 15.49 19.12 15.73
N GLU A 435 14.31 19.77 15.76
CA GLU A 435 13.19 19.38 16.61
C GLU A 435 12.57 18.03 16.26
N TYR A 436 12.80 17.54 15.03
CA TYR A 436 12.35 16.22 14.59
C TYR A 436 13.40 15.11 14.74
N GLU A 437 14.68 15.45 15.03
CA GLU A 437 15.79 14.49 15.03
C GLU A 437 15.50 13.23 15.88
N GLU A 438 15.03 13.41 17.11
CA GLU A 438 14.82 12.28 18.02
C GLU A 438 13.65 11.39 17.56
N MET A 439 12.64 11.96 16.92
CA MET A 439 11.54 11.18 16.32
C MET A 439 12.02 10.28 15.16
N TYR A 440 12.94 10.79 14.32
CA TYR A 440 13.61 9.99 13.28
C TYR A 440 14.42 8.83 13.89
N ARG A 441 15.24 9.13 14.92
CA ARG A 441 16.06 8.14 15.61
C ARG A 441 15.22 7.06 16.30
N GLU A 442 14.13 7.44 16.97
CA GLU A 442 13.29 6.50 17.71
C GLU A 442 12.54 5.53 16.79
N ARG A 443 12.00 6.00 15.66
CA ARG A 443 11.40 5.11 14.65
C ARG A 443 12.41 4.06 14.17
N CYS A 444 13.61 4.48 13.83
CA CYS A 444 14.72 3.57 13.49
C CYS A 444 15.04 2.60 14.63
N ARG A 445 15.17 3.10 15.85
CA ARG A 445 15.52 2.31 17.05
C ARG A 445 14.50 1.22 17.29
N ARG A 446 13.21 1.53 17.27
CA ARG A 446 12.13 0.57 17.48
C ARG A 446 12.09 -0.51 16.41
N MET A 447 12.23 -0.15 15.14
CA MET A 447 12.32 -1.10 14.03
C MET A 447 13.52 -2.03 14.19
N VAL A 448 14.72 -1.48 14.29
CA VAL A 448 15.95 -2.29 14.33
C VAL A 448 15.99 -3.22 15.52
N LEU A 449 15.65 -2.74 16.73
CA LEU A 449 15.65 -3.56 17.94
C LEU A 449 14.63 -4.71 17.86
N ARG A 450 13.45 -4.46 17.28
CA ARG A 450 12.43 -5.49 17.07
C ARG A 450 12.89 -6.56 16.06
N ASP A 451 13.50 -6.13 14.93
CA ASP A 451 13.62 -6.96 13.73
C ASP A 451 15.03 -7.53 13.45
N ARG A 452 16.08 -7.01 14.12
CA ARG A 452 17.49 -7.38 13.86
C ARG A 452 17.82 -8.88 14.01
N ASN A 453 16.99 -9.65 14.72
CA ASN A 453 17.20 -11.08 14.91
C ASN A 453 16.61 -11.94 13.77
N HIS A 454 15.81 -11.35 12.86
CA HIS A 454 15.25 -12.08 11.73
C HIS A 454 16.28 -12.29 10.63
N PRO A 455 16.57 -13.56 10.23
CA PRO A 455 17.52 -13.82 9.16
C PRO A 455 17.05 -13.32 7.79
N CYS A 456 15.75 -13.13 7.56
CA CYS A 456 15.22 -12.60 6.31
C CYS A 456 15.64 -11.15 6.04
N VAL A 457 15.83 -10.31 7.08
CA VAL A 457 16.28 -8.92 6.89
C VAL A 457 17.67 -8.89 6.29
N LEU A 458 17.77 -8.44 5.03
CA LEU A 458 19.02 -8.50 4.25
C LEU A 458 19.87 -7.24 4.48
N PHE A 459 19.26 -6.08 4.37
CA PHE A 459 19.79 -4.77 4.71
C PHE A 459 18.63 -3.83 5.09
N TRP A 460 18.96 -2.68 5.67
CA TRP A 460 18.01 -1.71 6.18
C TRP A 460 17.81 -0.55 5.22
N SER A 461 16.63 0.07 5.25
CA SER A 461 16.34 1.31 4.56
C SER A 461 15.93 2.39 5.55
N ALA A 462 16.49 3.60 5.39
CA ALA A 462 16.31 4.71 6.33
C ALA A 462 15.01 5.49 6.13
N GLY A 463 14.20 5.12 5.16
CA GLY A 463 12.93 5.75 4.81
C GLY A 463 12.77 5.98 3.32
N ASN A 464 11.71 6.67 2.96
CA ASN A 464 11.32 6.97 1.58
C ASN A 464 11.05 8.46 1.40
N GLU A 465 11.50 9.05 0.29
CA GLU A 465 11.18 10.40 -0.23
C GLU A 465 11.03 11.52 0.84
N SER A 466 11.90 11.52 1.85
CA SER A 466 11.88 12.45 2.99
C SER A 466 12.90 13.58 2.87
N GLY A 467 13.39 13.86 1.66
CA GLY A 467 14.44 14.86 1.43
C GLY A 467 15.83 14.35 1.83
N GLU A 468 16.81 15.26 1.85
CA GLU A 468 18.24 14.93 2.02
C GLU A 468 18.82 15.57 3.32
N GLY A 469 17.99 15.74 4.33
CA GLY A 469 18.37 16.43 5.56
C GLY A 469 19.27 15.60 6.49
N ILE A 470 19.85 16.26 7.48
CA ILE A 470 20.77 15.64 8.44
C ILE A 470 20.13 14.52 9.27
N ASN A 471 18.80 14.57 9.48
CA ASN A 471 18.09 13.56 10.27
C ASN A 471 18.15 12.18 9.60
N ILE A 472 18.21 12.12 8.27
CA ILE A 472 18.44 10.86 7.54
C ILE A 472 19.81 10.26 7.88
N THR A 473 20.87 11.11 7.92
CA THR A 473 22.20 10.68 8.40
C THR A 473 22.13 10.12 9.81
N HIS A 474 21.46 10.83 10.71
CA HIS A 474 21.32 10.42 12.12
C HIS A 474 20.52 9.09 12.26
N THR A 475 19.51 8.88 11.44
CA THR A 475 18.77 7.59 11.34
C THR A 475 19.71 6.45 11.00
N ILE A 476 20.51 6.61 9.94
CA ILE A 476 21.47 5.58 9.49
C ILE A 476 22.55 5.33 10.56
N GLU A 477 23.08 6.37 11.19
CA GLU A 477 24.09 6.23 12.26
C GLU A 477 23.53 5.52 13.49
N GLU A 478 22.31 5.85 13.91
CA GLU A 478 21.59 5.15 14.98
C GLU A 478 21.45 3.66 14.66
N GLY A 479 20.93 3.34 13.47
CA GLY A 479 20.74 1.97 13.03
C GLY A 479 22.03 1.18 12.95
N LYS A 480 23.12 1.77 12.43
CA LYS A 480 24.46 1.13 12.41
C LYS A 480 24.99 0.86 13.81
N SER A 481 24.66 1.70 14.79
CA SER A 481 25.05 1.48 16.18
C SER A 481 24.33 0.29 16.83
N LEU A 482 23.08 0.05 16.43
CA LEU A 482 22.19 -0.99 16.96
C LEU A 482 22.38 -2.34 16.28
N ASP A 483 22.70 -2.33 14.98
CA ASP A 483 22.99 -3.52 14.19
C ASP A 483 24.19 -3.29 13.24
N PRO A 484 25.41 -3.58 13.70
CA PRO A 484 26.60 -3.45 12.87
C PRO A 484 26.78 -4.58 11.85
N THR A 485 25.83 -5.53 11.75
CA THR A 485 25.95 -6.72 10.90
C THR A 485 25.31 -6.53 9.53
N ARG A 486 24.54 -5.45 9.33
CA ARG A 486 23.83 -5.16 8.08
C ARG A 486 24.14 -3.75 7.60
N PHE A 487 23.94 -3.56 6.31
CA PHE A 487 24.19 -2.32 5.59
C PHE A 487 22.91 -1.48 5.46
N TRP A 488 23.06 -0.21 5.12
CA TRP A 488 21.99 0.76 5.03
C TRP A 488 21.89 1.34 3.63
N MET A 489 20.65 1.52 3.18
CA MET A 489 20.28 2.34 2.02
C MET A 489 19.30 3.41 2.43
N TYR A 490 18.98 4.30 1.50
CA TYR A 490 17.93 5.29 1.63
C TYR A 490 17.21 5.49 0.29
N GLY A 491 15.89 5.37 0.27
CA GLY A 491 15.03 5.63 -0.90
C GLY A 491 14.74 7.13 -1.07
N GLY A 492 15.80 7.95 -1.18
CA GLY A 492 15.70 9.40 -1.22
C GLY A 492 15.29 9.95 -2.59
N ASN A 493 15.10 11.28 -2.63
CA ASN A 493 14.80 12.01 -3.86
C ASN A 493 16.06 12.28 -4.70
N ALA A 494 17.25 12.17 -4.07
CA ALA A 494 18.54 12.25 -4.76
C ALA A 494 18.99 10.88 -5.25
N PHE A 495 19.91 10.89 -6.21
CA PHE A 495 20.48 9.66 -6.77
C PHE A 495 21.24 8.82 -5.74
N SER A 496 21.86 9.47 -4.74
CA SER A 496 22.56 8.82 -3.63
C SER A 496 22.67 9.76 -2.42
N HIS A 497 22.67 9.18 -1.21
CA HIS A 497 22.90 9.90 0.03
C HIS A 497 24.30 9.57 0.61
N PRO A 498 25.02 10.53 1.23
CA PRO A 498 26.40 10.30 1.70
C PRO A 498 26.54 9.25 2.80
N ALA A 499 25.52 9.09 3.65
CA ALA A 499 25.57 8.19 4.81
C ALA A 499 25.27 6.71 4.47
N GLU A 500 24.63 6.44 3.32
CA GLU A 500 24.27 5.08 2.93
C GLU A 500 25.47 4.22 2.47
N ASP A 501 25.36 2.91 2.66
CA ASP A 501 26.36 1.93 2.22
C ASP A 501 26.00 1.34 0.84
N ILE A 502 24.71 1.34 0.50
CA ILE A 502 24.12 0.85 -0.76
C ILE A 502 23.35 2.01 -1.38
N ILE A 503 23.73 2.44 -2.59
CA ILE A 503 23.03 3.56 -3.24
C ILE A 503 21.69 3.13 -3.85
N GLY A 504 20.67 3.98 -3.72
CA GLY A 504 19.29 3.72 -4.14
C GLY A 504 18.87 4.60 -5.32
N PRO A 505 19.35 4.35 -6.57
CA PRO A 505 18.87 5.09 -7.73
C PRO A 505 17.40 4.80 -7.99
N ARG A 506 16.61 5.88 -8.13
CA ARG A 506 15.15 5.79 -8.24
C ARG A 506 14.70 5.99 -9.69
N TYR A 507 13.92 5.06 -10.22
CA TYR A 507 13.38 5.06 -11.59
C TYR A 507 14.40 5.41 -12.69
N PRO A 508 15.67 4.96 -12.64
CA PRO A 508 16.58 5.18 -13.75
C PRO A 508 16.09 4.41 -14.97
N THR A 509 16.31 4.93 -16.18
CA THR A 509 16.21 4.09 -17.39
C THR A 509 17.30 3.03 -17.38
N PRO A 510 17.18 1.92 -18.16
CA PRO A 510 18.24 0.92 -18.25
C PRO A 510 19.60 1.52 -18.65
N MET A 511 19.60 2.50 -19.55
CA MET A 511 20.82 3.21 -19.97
C MET A 511 21.40 4.08 -18.85
N GLU A 512 20.57 4.80 -18.09
CA GLU A 512 21.03 5.57 -16.94
C GLU A 512 21.58 4.67 -15.84
N LEU A 513 20.92 3.54 -15.56
CA LEU A 513 21.40 2.53 -14.63
C LEU A 513 22.81 2.04 -15.03
N GLU A 514 23.02 1.71 -16.29
CA GLU A 514 24.32 1.27 -16.78
C GLU A 514 25.37 2.38 -16.72
N MET A 515 25.05 3.57 -17.26
CA MET A 515 26.02 4.65 -17.47
C MET A 515 26.34 5.41 -16.19
N GLN A 516 25.36 5.65 -15.34
CA GLN A 516 25.56 6.46 -14.13
C GLN A 516 25.93 5.61 -12.91
N VAL A 517 25.44 4.38 -12.85
CA VAL A 517 25.70 3.48 -11.74
C VAL A 517 26.66 2.37 -12.12
N GLY A 518 26.36 1.58 -13.16
CA GLY A 518 27.14 0.40 -13.54
C GLY A 518 28.62 0.70 -13.76
N ILE A 519 28.90 1.75 -14.53
CA ILE A 519 30.26 2.25 -14.84
C ILE A 519 30.56 3.60 -14.21
N GLY A 520 29.68 4.15 -13.37
CA GLY A 520 29.85 5.42 -12.67
C GLY A 520 31.02 5.41 -11.69
N GLU A 521 31.36 6.62 -11.20
CA GLU A 521 32.50 6.82 -10.29
C GLU A 521 32.26 6.34 -8.84
N ASP A 522 31.00 6.28 -8.39
CA ASP A 522 30.64 5.80 -7.05
C ASP A 522 30.97 4.30 -6.96
N SER A 523 31.76 3.92 -5.98
CA SER A 523 32.23 2.54 -5.80
C SER A 523 31.30 1.68 -4.93
N ARG A 524 30.23 2.24 -4.37
CA ARG A 524 29.28 1.49 -3.53
C ARG A 524 28.42 0.56 -4.38
N PRO A 525 27.93 -0.57 -3.83
CA PRO A 525 26.91 -1.37 -4.50
C PRO A 525 25.61 -0.57 -4.62
N SER A 526 24.75 -0.98 -5.57
CA SER A 526 23.51 -0.28 -5.85
C SER A 526 22.34 -1.22 -5.89
N PHE A 527 21.24 -0.79 -5.27
CA PHE A 527 19.92 -1.42 -5.33
C PHE A 527 18.88 -0.35 -5.69
N MET A 528 18.18 -0.50 -6.81
CA MET A 528 17.08 0.40 -7.15
C MET A 528 15.94 0.22 -6.16
N ASP A 529 15.72 1.19 -5.29
CA ASP A 529 14.65 1.15 -4.28
C ASP A 529 13.28 1.07 -4.95
N GLU A 530 13.11 1.79 -6.06
CA GLU A 530 11.94 1.69 -6.92
C GLU A 530 12.33 1.79 -8.39
N TYR A 531 11.79 0.89 -9.20
CA TYR A 531 11.90 0.97 -10.65
C TYR A 531 10.66 0.37 -11.32
N LEU A 532 10.49 0.62 -12.61
CA LEU A 532 9.47 -0.01 -13.44
C LEU A 532 8.04 0.17 -12.86
N SER A 533 7.61 1.40 -12.58
CA SER A 533 6.25 1.64 -12.09
C SER A 533 5.19 0.98 -12.98
N VAL A 534 4.47 -0.01 -12.43
CA VAL A 534 3.46 -0.81 -13.15
C VAL A 534 2.07 -0.15 -13.11
N ALA A 535 2.02 1.15 -13.38
CA ALA A 535 0.77 1.90 -13.45
C ALA A 535 0.05 1.67 -14.78
N GLY A 536 -1.16 1.14 -14.73
CA GLY A 536 -1.96 0.83 -15.91
C GLY A 536 -1.26 -0.22 -16.79
N ASN A 537 -0.91 0.14 -18.02
CA ASN A 537 -0.29 -0.75 -19.00
C ASN A 537 1.24 -0.52 -19.12
N ALA A 538 1.87 -0.09 -18.04
CA ALA A 538 3.31 0.17 -17.96
C ALA A 538 4.12 -1.09 -17.62
N GLY A 539 5.44 -0.99 -17.53
CA GLY A 539 6.32 -2.07 -17.12
C GLY A 539 7.22 -2.63 -18.23
N GLY A 540 7.58 -1.82 -19.22
CA GLY A 540 8.48 -2.22 -20.32
C GLY A 540 9.96 -2.24 -19.96
N ALA A 541 10.81 -2.77 -20.86
CA ALA A 541 12.28 -2.81 -20.77
C ALA A 541 12.86 -3.62 -19.61
N LEU A 542 12.10 -4.54 -19.02
CA LEU A 542 12.55 -5.32 -17.85
C LEU A 542 13.80 -6.16 -18.15
N ASP A 543 13.89 -6.74 -19.33
CA ASP A 543 15.06 -7.53 -19.74
C ASP A 543 16.32 -6.66 -19.89
N ASP A 544 16.19 -5.42 -20.39
CA ASP A 544 17.31 -4.47 -20.53
C ASP A 544 17.89 -4.09 -19.13
N TYR A 545 17.02 -3.89 -18.13
CA TYR A 545 17.47 -3.69 -16.75
C TYR A 545 18.28 -4.88 -16.24
N TRP A 546 17.77 -6.09 -16.44
CA TRP A 546 18.44 -7.28 -15.92
C TRP A 546 19.71 -7.66 -16.70
N GLU A 547 19.82 -7.31 -18.00
CA GLU A 547 21.08 -7.38 -18.71
C GLU A 547 22.15 -6.49 -18.09
N ALA A 548 21.83 -5.23 -17.78
CA ALA A 548 22.72 -4.32 -17.08
C ALA A 548 23.11 -4.85 -15.70
N ILE A 549 22.13 -5.35 -14.92
CA ILE A 549 22.33 -5.90 -13.57
C ILE A 549 23.27 -7.11 -13.61
N TYR A 550 23.14 -8.02 -14.58
CA TYR A 550 24.05 -9.17 -14.69
C TYR A 550 25.44 -8.78 -15.23
N ARG A 551 25.52 -7.76 -16.07
CA ARG A 551 26.79 -7.26 -16.64
C ARG A 551 27.66 -6.59 -15.59
N HIS A 552 27.08 -5.92 -14.61
CA HIS A 552 27.80 -5.13 -13.61
C HIS A 552 27.64 -5.75 -12.21
N PRO A 553 28.72 -6.33 -11.63
CA PRO A 553 28.64 -7.02 -10.32
C PRO A 553 28.12 -6.14 -9.18
N ARG A 554 28.38 -4.82 -9.19
CA ARG A 554 27.94 -3.89 -8.15
C ARG A 554 26.44 -3.60 -8.17
N LEU A 555 25.74 -3.86 -9.29
CA LEU A 555 24.29 -3.74 -9.35
C LEU A 555 23.65 -4.96 -8.68
N ILE A 556 23.07 -4.77 -7.50
CA ILE A 556 22.43 -5.84 -6.73
C ILE A 556 21.10 -6.25 -7.40
N GLY A 557 20.33 -5.28 -7.86
CA GLY A 557 18.98 -5.46 -8.43
C GLY A 557 18.08 -4.30 -8.12
N GLY A 558 16.81 -4.58 -7.84
CA GLY A 558 15.84 -3.54 -7.48
C GLY A 558 14.48 -4.09 -7.07
N ALA A 559 13.64 -3.22 -6.53
CA ALA A 559 12.26 -3.49 -6.17
C ALA A 559 11.30 -2.79 -7.15
N ILE A 560 10.46 -3.57 -7.82
CA ILE A 560 9.44 -3.05 -8.74
C ILE A 560 8.36 -2.30 -7.94
N TRP A 561 7.94 -1.13 -8.39
CA TRP A 561 6.81 -0.40 -7.84
C TRP A 561 5.53 -0.75 -8.61
N ASP A 562 4.51 -1.40 -8.04
CA ASP A 562 4.58 -2.12 -6.77
C ASP A 562 3.90 -3.50 -6.89
N PHE A 563 3.71 -4.22 -5.80
CA PHE A 563 3.17 -5.57 -5.81
C PHE A 563 1.64 -5.59 -5.82
N VAL A 564 0.98 -5.02 -4.81
CA VAL A 564 -0.47 -5.10 -4.64
C VAL A 564 -1.13 -3.78 -5.03
N SER A 565 -2.02 -3.84 -6.02
CA SER A 565 -2.83 -2.67 -6.40
C SER A 565 -3.64 -2.13 -5.21
N PRO A 566 -3.62 -0.80 -4.92
CA PRO A 566 -4.12 -0.24 -3.68
C PRO A 566 -5.64 -0.08 -3.60
N GLY A 567 -6.43 -0.85 -4.37
CA GLY A 567 -7.88 -0.77 -4.38
C GLY A 567 -8.53 -1.25 -3.08
N LEU A 568 -9.49 -0.48 -2.56
CA LEU A 568 -10.38 -0.91 -1.48
C LEU A 568 -11.73 -1.32 -2.02
N THR A 569 -12.31 -2.39 -1.49
CA THR A 569 -13.64 -2.84 -1.86
C THR A 569 -14.69 -1.84 -1.37
N GLU A 570 -15.48 -1.34 -2.29
CA GLU A 570 -16.61 -0.46 -2.00
C GLU A 570 -17.88 -0.95 -2.68
N ARG A 571 -19.04 -0.59 -2.11
CA ARG A 571 -20.34 -0.90 -2.68
C ARG A 571 -20.64 0.04 -3.83
N ILE A 572 -21.22 -0.49 -4.91
CA ILE A 572 -21.77 0.33 -5.99
C ILE A 572 -23.08 0.94 -5.47
N ARG A 573 -23.04 2.23 -5.16
CA ARG A 573 -24.17 3.04 -4.72
C ARG A 573 -24.48 4.05 -5.80
N GLN A 574 -25.73 4.15 -6.20
CA GLN A 574 -26.11 5.02 -7.31
C GLN A 574 -27.48 5.67 -7.08
N VAL A 575 -27.64 6.82 -7.68
CA VAL A 575 -28.93 7.52 -7.79
C VAL A 575 -29.44 7.44 -9.23
N ASP A 576 -30.77 7.46 -9.39
CA ASP A 576 -31.41 7.34 -10.69
C ASP A 576 -31.31 8.64 -11.46
N ASP A 577 -30.97 8.57 -12.74
CA ASP A 577 -31.16 9.63 -13.71
C ASP A 577 -32.58 9.58 -14.23
N LEU A 578 -33.35 10.61 -13.94
CA LEU A 578 -34.75 10.75 -14.38
C LEU A 578 -34.89 11.27 -15.83
N SER A 579 -33.79 11.55 -16.52
CA SER A 579 -33.80 11.84 -17.94
C SER A 579 -34.22 10.60 -18.76
N PRO A 580 -34.58 10.74 -20.04
CA PRO A 580 -34.91 9.60 -20.90
C PRO A 580 -33.75 8.58 -21.09
N PHE A 581 -32.55 8.93 -20.67
CA PHE A 581 -31.36 8.11 -20.87
C PHE A 581 -31.08 7.15 -19.71
N HIS A 582 -31.57 7.45 -18.50
CA HIS A 582 -31.39 6.63 -17.31
C HIS A 582 -29.92 6.26 -17.02
N THR A 583 -29.01 7.22 -17.22
CA THR A 583 -27.57 7.02 -17.02
C THR A 583 -27.25 6.95 -15.53
N PRO A 584 -26.64 5.84 -15.02
CA PRO A 584 -26.35 5.73 -13.60
C PRO A 584 -25.41 6.83 -13.10
N ALA A 585 -25.74 7.44 -11.97
CA ALA A 585 -24.89 8.39 -11.25
C ALA A 585 -24.41 7.75 -9.95
N HIS A 586 -23.08 7.56 -9.82
CA HIS A 586 -22.46 6.81 -8.73
C HIS A 586 -22.09 7.73 -7.56
N LEU A 587 -22.56 7.39 -6.35
CA LEU A 587 -22.13 8.03 -5.12
C LEU A 587 -20.73 7.53 -4.75
N MET A 588 -19.74 8.42 -4.75
CA MET A 588 -18.34 8.11 -4.55
C MET A 588 -17.86 8.59 -3.17
N GLY A 589 -16.89 7.86 -2.62
CA GLY A 589 -16.49 8.07 -1.23
C GLY A 589 -17.66 7.82 -0.28
N ASN A 590 -17.76 8.58 0.80
CA ASN A 590 -18.89 8.50 1.73
C ASN A 590 -20.00 9.52 1.40
N ALA A 591 -20.15 9.93 0.13
CA ALA A 591 -21.26 10.75 -0.30
C ALA A 591 -22.58 10.11 0.11
N ARG A 592 -23.52 10.89 0.66
CA ARG A 592 -24.74 10.36 1.25
C ARG A 592 -25.95 11.19 0.90
N LEU A 593 -27.10 10.56 0.97
CA LEU A 593 -28.38 11.21 0.85
C LEU A 593 -28.93 11.49 2.25
N VAL A 594 -29.35 12.72 2.49
CA VAL A 594 -29.92 13.14 3.79
C VAL A 594 -31.32 13.73 3.59
N LYS A 595 -32.19 13.49 4.56
CA LYS A 595 -33.55 14.06 4.52
C LYS A 595 -33.55 15.50 4.96
N GLU A 596 -34.11 16.37 4.14
CA GLU A 596 -34.40 17.76 4.43
C GLU A 596 -35.88 18.04 4.27
N GLY A 597 -36.61 18.08 5.39
CA GLY A 597 -38.06 18.22 5.38
C GLY A 597 -38.77 17.02 4.75
N LYS A 598 -39.34 17.22 3.56
CA LYS A 598 -39.97 16.13 2.77
C LYS A 598 -39.08 15.58 1.67
N ASN A 599 -38.06 16.30 1.28
CA ASN A 599 -37.14 15.94 0.21
C ASN A 599 -35.93 15.18 0.77
N THR A 600 -35.22 14.47 -0.11
CA THR A 600 -33.91 13.91 0.16
C THR A 600 -32.93 14.66 -0.73
N VAL A 601 -31.74 14.99 -0.21
CA VAL A 601 -30.75 15.79 -0.92
C VAL A 601 -29.37 15.13 -0.82
N LEU A 602 -28.51 15.36 -1.79
CA LEU A 602 -27.11 14.99 -1.74
C LEU A 602 -26.39 15.83 -0.68
N ASP A 603 -25.62 15.20 0.20
CA ASP A 603 -24.80 15.84 1.23
C ASP A 603 -23.33 15.53 0.99
N LEU A 604 -22.52 16.58 0.76
CA LEU A 604 -21.10 16.53 0.49
C LEU A 604 -20.35 17.36 1.54
N ASN A 605 -19.39 16.76 2.23
CA ASN A 605 -18.71 17.39 3.38
C ASN A 605 -17.38 18.10 3.02
N GLY A 606 -17.03 18.22 1.75
CA GLY A 606 -15.77 18.84 1.33
C GLY A 606 -14.54 17.96 1.48
N HIS A 607 -14.69 16.65 1.72
CA HIS A 607 -13.63 15.67 1.83
C HIS A 607 -13.95 14.47 0.93
N ASP A 608 -13.24 14.29 -0.15
CA ASP A 608 -13.28 13.14 -1.07
C ASP A 608 -14.68 12.50 -1.28
N GLN A 609 -15.71 13.34 -1.39
CA GLN A 609 -17.10 12.94 -1.62
C GLN A 609 -17.61 13.63 -2.89
N TRP A 610 -18.15 12.84 -3.81
CA TRP A 610 -18.73 13.39 -5.05
C TRP A 610 -19.73 12.40 -5.67
N VAL A 611 -20.43 12.85 -6.72
CA VAL A 611 -21.20 11.96 -7.60
C VAL A 611 -20.52 11.93 -8.95
N GLU A 612 -20.37 10.74 -9.51
CA GLU A 612 -19.74 10.52 -10.80
C GLU A 612 -20.72 9.89 -11.80
N VAL A 613 -20.84 10.50 -12.98
CA VAL A 613 -21.57 9.96 -14.11
C VAL A 613 -20.53 9.57 -15.17
N TYR A 614 -20.34 8.29 -15.38
CA TYR A 614 -19.39 7.78 -16.38
C TYR A 614 -19.80 8.25 -17.77
N ARG A 615 -18.85 8.17 -18.68
CA ARG A 615 -19.06 8.56 -20.09
C ARG A 615 -20.24 7.79 -20.71
N ALA A 616 -21.19 8.54 -21.24
CA ALA A 616 -22.35 8.03 -21.97
C ALA A 616 -22.75 9.03 -23.05
N ASP A 617 -23.33 8.60 -24.15
CA ASP A 617 -23.62 9.42 -25.34
C ASP A 617 -24.43 10.68 -25.02
N ASN A 618 -25.33 10.62 -24.05
CA ASN A 618 -26.18 11.74 -23.64
C ASN A 618 -25.40 12.87 -22.91
N VAL A 619 -24.25 12.57 -22.29
CA VAL A 619 -23.39 13.55 -21.61
C VAL A 619 -22.12 13.89 -22.39
N GLU A 620 -21.86 13.20 -23.51
CA GLU A 620 -20.80 13.52 -24.48
C GLU A 620 -21.21 14.66 -25.40
N LEU A 621 -21.49 15.84 -24.83
CA LEU A 621 -22.05 16.98 -25.52
C LEU A 621 -21.06 17.65 -26.45
N ASN A 622 -21.43 17.79 -27.73
CA ASN A 622 -20.76 18.60 -28.75
C ASN A 622 -21.78 19.55 -29.37
N SER A 623 -22.27 20.47 -28.56
CA SER A 623 -23.40 21.36 -28.86
C SER A 623 -22.96 22.81 -28.81
N ASN A 624 -23.67 23.69 -29.48
CA ASN A 624 -23.54 25.13 -29.33
C ASN A 624 -24.54 25.72 -28.33
N GLU A 625 -25.26 24.90 -27.61
CA GLU A 625 -26.14 25.27 -26.51
C GLU A 625 -25.88 24.39 -25.29
N LEU A 626 -26.01 24.94 -24.08
CA LEU A 626 -25.85 24.21 -22.83
C LEU A 626 -26.63 24.93 -21.72
N THR A 627 -27.33 24.14 -20.90
CA THR A 627 -27.82 24.62 -19.60
C THR A 627 -27.33 23.69 -18.50
N LEU A 628 -26.72 24.26 -17.46
CA LEU A 628 -26.45 23.62 -16.18
C LEU A 628 -27.34 24.23 -15.13
N THR A 629 -28.06 23.42 -14.36
CA THR A 629 -28.95 23.92 -13.29
C THR A 629 -28.80 23.03 -12.06
N CYS A 630 -28.89 23.63 -10.86
CA CYS A 630 -28.94 22.91 -9.61
C CYS A 630 -29.56 23.79 -8.50
N ARG A 631 -30.15 23.14 -7.50
CA ARG A 631 -30.37 23.75 -6.18
C ARG A 631 -29.18 23.43 -5.32
N ILE A 632 -28.65 24.43 -4.61
CA ILE A 632 -27.42 24.29 -3.83
C ILE A 632 -27.56 25.00 -2.48
N TYR A 633 -27.12 24.35 -1.43
CA TYR A 633 -26.91 24.88 -0.08
C TYR A 633 -25.44 24.86 0.24
N PRO A 634 -24.68 25.89 -0.13
CA PRO A 634 -23.24 25.91 0.11
C PRO A 634 -22.97 26.13 1.60
N ARG A 635 -22.04 25.37 2.16
CA ARG A 635 -21.59 25.56 3.52
C ARG A 635 -20.32 26.39 3.54
N LYS A 636 -19.17 25.76 3.59
CA LYS A 636 -17.89 26.45 3.66
C LYS A 636 -17.07 26.17 2.39
N LEU A 637 -16.39 27.20 1.88
CA LEU A 637 -15.41 26.97 0.84
C LEU A 637 -14.14 26.36 1.48
N VAL A 638 -13.90 25.08 1.19
CA VAL A 638 -12.81 24.27 1.78
C VAL A 638 -11.43 24.65 1.21
N SER A 639 -11.41 25.10 -0.06
CA SER A 639 -10.19 25.50 -0.75
C SER A 639 -10.39 26.80 -1.55
N SER A 640 -9.46 27.15 -2.44
CA SER A 640 -9.60 28.33 -3.32
C SER A 640 -10.71 28.19 -4.37
N CYS A 641 -11.21 26.97 -4.59
CA CYS A 641 -12.25 26.66 -5.57
C CYS A 641 -13.09 25.46 -5.09
N GLY A 642 -14.42 25.54 -5.25
CA GLY A 642 -15.34 24.43 -4.99
C GLY A 642 -16.17 24.15 -6.24
N SER A 643 -16.06 22.97 -6.80
CA SER A 643 -16.78 22.57 -8.02
C SER A 643 -18.15 22.01 -7.69
N PHE A 644 -19.19 22.43 -8.43
CA PHE A 644 -20.56 21.95 -8.27
C PHE A 644 -20.94 20.95 -9.37
N ILE A 645 -20.82 21.37 -10.65
CA ILE A 645 -21.09 20.52 -11.82
C ILE A 645 -19.95 20.72 -12.79
N THR A 646 -19.19 19.68 -13.13
CA THR A 646 -18.06 19.80 -14.06
C THR A 646 -17.95 18.61 -15.00
N LYS A 647 -17.35 18.84 -16.16
CA LYS A 647 -16.83 17.80 -17.07
C LYS A 647 -15.41 18.17 -17.51
N GLY A 648 -14.50 18.21 -16.53
CA GLY A 648 -13.11 18.64 -16.72
C GLY A 648 -12.94 20.15 -17.00
N ASN A 649 -11.68 20.61 -17.09
CA ASN A 649 -11.34 22.01 -17.33
C ASN A 649 -11.51 22.43 -18.80
N TYR A 650 -11.57 21.46 -19.72
CA TYR A 650 -11.59 21.70 -21.17
C TYR A 650 -12.94 21.42 -21.82
N GLN A 651 -14.00 21.24 -21.03
CA GLN A 651 -15.36 21.12 -21.58
C GLN A 651 -16.34 22.11 -20.97
N PHE A 652 -16.85 21.89 -19.77
CA PHE A 652 -17.71 22.84 -19.07
C PHE A 652 -17.65 22.66 -17.55
N GLY A 653 -18.00 23.71 -16.82
CA GLY A 653 -18.17 23.62 -15.38
C GLY A 653 -18.80 24.83 -14.75
N LEU A 654 -19.45 24.56 -13.63
CA LEU A 654 -20.00 25.49 -12.65
C LEU A 654 -19.25 25.32 -11.34
N GLN A 655 -18.60 26.38 -10.84
CA GLN A 655 -17.78 26.32 -9.65
C GLN A 655 -17.74 27.65 -8.88
N GLN A 656 -17.52 27.59 -7.58
CA GLN A 656 -17.20 28.78 -6.77
C GLN A 656 -15.69 29.01 -6.85
N ARG A 657 -15.26 30.24 -7.10
CA ARG A 657 -13.87 30.68 -7.08
C ARG A 657 -13.65 31.76 -6.02
N GLY A 658 -12.83 31.45 -5.04
CA GLY A 658 -12.66 32.33 -3.89
C GLY A 658 -13.98 32.54 -3.14
N LYS A 659 -13.99 33.46 -2.21
CA LYS A 659 -15.14 33.70 -1.30
C LYS A 659 -16.28 34.50 -1.90
N ASP A 660 -16.10 35.07 -3.10
CA ASP A 660 -16.99 36.10 -3.63
C ASP A 660 -17.53 35.85 -5.04
N LYS A 661 -17.10 34.79 -5.73
CA LYS A 661 -17.41 34.58 -7.13
C LYS A 661 -17.93 33.20 -7.45
N LEU A 662 -18.96 33.16 -8.32
CA LEU A 662 -19.40 31.95 -9.03
C LEU A 662 -18.95 32.04 -10.47
N GLU A 663 -18.23 31.01 -10.98
CA GLU A 663 -17.75 30.91 -12.35
C GLU A 663 -18.54 29.86 -13.12
N PHE A 664 -19.01 30.21 -14.32
CA PHE A 664 -19.43 29.27 -15.35
C PHE A 664 -18.45 29.35 -16.50
N TYR A 665 -17.90 28.21 -16.94
CA TYR A 665 -16.99 28.12 -18.07
C TYR A 665 -17.42 27.06 -19.06
N ILE A 666 -17.06 27.30 -20.35
CA ILE A 666 -17.11 26.32 -21.44
C ILE A 666 -15.82 26.40 -22.23
N TYR A 667 -15.50 25.34 -22.94
CA TYR A 667 -14.36 25.29 -23.85
C TYR A 667 -14.84 25.00 -25.29
N THR A 668 -14.57 25.93 -26.20
CA THR A 668 -14.84 25.77 -27.64
C THR A 668 -13.51 25.62 -28.40
N ASP A 669 -13.04 26.60 -29.12
CA ASP A 669 -11.66 26.74 -29.60
C ASP A 669 -10.70 27.20 -28.49
N LYS A 670 -11.23 27.83 -27.48
CA LYS A 670 -10.57 28.32 -26.25
C LYS A 670 -11.54 28.28 -25.08
N LYS A 671 -11.00 28.53 -23.88
CA LYS A 671 -11.83 28.69 -22.69
C LYS A 671 -12.60 30.02 -22.74
N HIS A 672 -13.92 29.95 -22.54
CA HIS A 672 -14.77 31.09 -22.25
C HIS A 672 -15.24 30.96 -20.79
N SER A 673 -15.24 32.05 -20.04
CA SER A 673 -15.79 32.04 -18.69
C SER A 673 -16.54 33.33 -18.37
N VAL A 674 -17.53 33.23 -17.53
CA VAL A 674 -18.28 34.36 -16.96
C VAL A 674 -18.32 34.18 -15.46
N CYS A 675 -18.14 35.29 -14.72
CA CYS A 675 -18.16 35.28 -13.26
C CYS A 675 -19.25 36.21 -12.73
N ALA A 676 -20.07 35.73 -11.80
CA ALA A 676 -21.03 36.47 -11.04
C ALA A 676 -20.56 36.66 -9.60
N SER A 677 -20.90 37.82 -8.98
CA SER A 677 -20.72 38.00 -7.55
C SER A 677 -21.73 37.16 -6.78
N LEU A 678 -21.27 36.50 -5.71
CA LEU A 678 -22.12 35.73 -4.83
C LEU A 678 -23.08 36.64 -4.05
N PRO A 679 -24.33 36.23 -3.77
CA PRO A 679 -25.24 36.91 -2.83
C PRO A 679 -24.59 37.00 -1.43
N THR A 680 -25.03 38.01 -0.65
CA THR A 680 -24.54 38.21 0.73
C THR A 680 -24.97 37.10 1.69
N ASP A 681 -26.03 36.38 1.35
CA ASP A 681 -26.60 35.24 2.06
C ASP A 681 -26.27 33.90 1.39
N TRP A 682 -25.19 33.84 0.62
CA TRP A 682 -24.78 32.65 -0.14
C TRP A 682 -24.57 31.41 0.75
N GLU A 683 -23.83 31.55 1.82
CA GLU A 683 -23.53 30.42 2.71
C GLU A 683 -24.73 30.08 3.60
N TYR A 684 -24.97 28.76 3.80
CA TYR A 684 -26.04 28.21 4.68
C TYR A 684 -27.45 28.59 4.28
N ASN A 685 -27.70 28.87 3.00
CA ASN A 685 -29.02 29.08 2.41
C ASN A 685 -29.14 28.37 1.06
N TRP A 686 -30.36 27.95 0.73
CA TRP A 686 -30.64 27.35 -0.57
C TRP A 686 -30.71 28.40 -1.67
N HIS A 687 -30.01 28.15 -2.78
CA HIS A 687 -30.06 28.96 -3.99
C HIS A 687 -30.34 28.12 -5.21
N GLN A 688 -31.11 28.61 -6.16
CA GLN A 688 -31.26 28.05 -7.50
C GLN A 688 -30.22 28.70 -8.40
N VAL A 689 -29.30 27.92 -8.90
CA VAL A 689 -28.28 28.37 -9.86
C VAL A 689 -28.58 27.80 -11.23
N THR A 690 -28.58 28.67 -12.27
CA THR A 690 -28.74 28.27 -13.68
C THR A 690 -27.66 28.95 -14.52
N CYS A 691 -26.94 28.19 -15.30
CA CYS A 691 -25.89 28.66 -16.24
C CYS A 691 -26.35 28.31 -17.65
N VAL A 692 -26.38 29.29 -18.55
CA VAL A 692 -26.89 29.11 -19.92
C VAL A 692 -25.86 29.57 -20.94
N TYR A 693 -25.62 28.74 -21.94
CA TYR A 693 -24.94 29.11 -23.18
C TYR A 693 -25.89 28.88 -24.34
N ASP A 694 -26.14 29.93 -25.17
CA ASP A 694 -27.11 29.94 -26.27
C ASP A 694 -26.44 29.99 -27.66
N GLY A 695 -25.14 29.70 -27.73
CA GLY A 695 -24.35 29.79 -28.98
C GLY A 695 -23.75 31.16 -29.27
N GLN A 696 -24.19 32.21 -28.56
CA GLN A 696 -23.71 33.58 -28.71
C GLN A 696 -23.33 34.23 -27.36
N LYS A 697 -24.00 33.83 -26.28
CA LYS A 697 -23.91 34.44 -24.96
C LYS A 697 -23.85 33.35 -23.87
N MET A 698 -23.02 33.56 -22.90
CA MET A 698 -23.05 32.84 -21.62
C MET A 698 -23.64 33.69 -20.55
N SER A 699 -24.51 33.13 -19.70
CA SER A 699 -25.18 33.85 -18.60
C SER A 699 -25.21 32.98 -17.33
N ILE A 700 -25.13 33.62 -16.15
CA ILE A 700 -25.38 33.04 -14.83
C ILE A 700 -26.62 33.68 -14.23
N TYR A 701 -27.54 32.83 -13.81
CA TYR A 701 -28.74 33.21 -13.05
C TYR A 701 -28.59 32.64 -11.64
N ILE A 702 -28.90 33.46 -10.63
CA ILE A 702 -29.05 33.05 -9.23
C ILE A 702 -30.44 33.47 -8.79
N ASP A 703 -31.23 32.54 -8.29
CA ASP A 703 -32.63 32.74 -7.85
C ASP A 703 -33.51 33.41 -8.94
N GLY A 704 -33.33 32.95 -10.19
CA GLY A 704 -34.06 33.41 -11.37
C GLY A 704 -33.64 34.77 -11.92
N ALA A 705 -32.67 35.45 -11.30
CA ALA A 705 -32.16 36.74 -11.76
C ALA A 705 -30.80 36.60 -12.49
N GLU A 706 -30.67 37.14 -13.71
CA GLU A 706 -29.39 37.22 -14.41
C GLU A 706 -28.39 38.08 -13.61
N LYS A 707 -27.26 37.48 -13.18
CA LYS A 707 -26.25 38.15 -12.38
C LYS A 707 -25.03 38.55 -13.20
N ALA A 708 -24.71 37.80 -14.24
CA ALA A 708 -23.60 38.11 -15.13
C ALA A 708 -23.79 37.47 -16.49
N SER A 709 -23.21 38.08 -17.53
CA SER A 709 -23.14 37.46 -18.85
C SER A 709 -21.93 37.93 -19.64
N THR A 710 -21.53 37.14 -20.66
CA THR A 710 -20.45 37.45 -21.59
C THR A 710 -20.71 36.82 -22.95
N GLN A 711 -20.09 37.36 -24.00
CA GLN A 711 -20.18 36.79 -25.35
C GLN A 711 -19.28 35.57 -25.48
N ALA A 712 -19.82 34.50 -26.07
CA ALA A 712 -19.09 33.30 -26.43
C ALA A 712 -19.70 32.71 -27.72
N SER A 713 -18.92 31.94 -28.46
CA SER A 713 -19.37 31.30 -29.70
C SER A 713 -18.64 30.00 -29.97
N GLY A 714 -19.26 29.14 -30.79
CA GLY A 714 -18.71 27.87 -31.21
C GLY A 714 -19.30 26.67 -30.51
N ASN A 715 -18.99 25.47 -31.01
CA ASN A 715 -19.43 24.23 -30.36
C ASN A 715 -18.52 23.91 -29.19
N ILE A 716 -19.13 23.45 -28.09
CA ILE A 716 -18.42 22.97 -26.91
C ILE A 716 -17.65 21.70 -27.32
N ARG A 717 -16.38 21.65 -27.01
CA ARG A 717 -15.53 20.47 -27.25
C ARG A 717 -15.92 19.36 -26.29
N ASN A 718 -15.89 18.14 -26.78
CA ASN A 718 -16.05 16.96 -25.95
C ASN A 718 -14.67 16.37 -25.61
N PHE A 719 -14.47 16.07 -24.30
CA PHE A 719 -13.28 15.43 -23.78
C PHE A 719 -13.65 14.18 -22.98
N PRO A 720 -12.74 13.19 -22.87
CA PRO A 720 -13.03 11.89 -22.25
C PRO A 720 -13.03 11.92 -20.72
N TYR A 721 -13.69 12.93 -20.12
CA TYR A 721 -13.87 13.01 -18.68
C TYR A 721 -15.28 12.59 -18.27
N PRO A 722 -15.49 12.00 -17.08
CA PRO A 722 -16.83 11.84 -16.52
C PRO A 722 -17.45 13.20 -16.16
N VAL A 723 -18.77 13.26 -16.05
CA VAL A 723 -19.44 14.35 -15.37
C VAL A 723 -19.32 14.13 -13.86
N ASN A 724 -18.89 15.15 -13.13
CA ASN A 724 -18.76 15.11 -11.67
C ASN A 724 -19.66 16.17 -11.02
N ILE A 725 -20.33 15.78 -9.94
CA ILE A 725 -21.09 16.66 -9.07
C ILE A 725 -20.31 16.74 -7.75
N GLY A 726 -19.88 17.94 -7.37
CA GLY A 726 -19.12 18.17 -6.15
C GLY A 726 -17.60 18.10 -6.30
N ARG A 727 -17.09 17.82 -7.51
CA ARG A 727 -15.65 17.67 -7.81
C ARG A 727 -15.36 18.10 -9.26
N ASN A 728 -14.08 18.34 -9.57
CA ASN A 728 -13.59 18.39 -10.95
C ASN A 728 -12.70 17.18 -11.20
N ALA A 729 -13.04 16.34 -12.20
CA ALA A 729 -12.32 15.12 -12.55
C ALA A 729 -10.92 15.39 -13.15
N GLU A 730 -10.76 16.57 -13.78
CA GLU A 730 -9.47 16.94 -14.36
C GLU A 730 -8.62 17.64 -13.31
N THR A 731 -7.87 16.86 -12.59
CA THR A 731 -6.80 17.34 -11.73
C THR A 731 -5.48 16.96 -12.37
N HIS A 732 -4.61 17.92 -12.63
CA HIS A 732 -3.23 17.60 -12.97
C HIS A 732 -2.59 16.87 -11.79
N GLY A 733 -2.22 15.61 -12.01
CA GLY A 733 -1.65 14.76 -11.01
C GLY A 733 -2.65 14.46 -9.90
N GLN A 734 -3.66 13.76 -10.10
CA GLN A 734 -4.54 13.01 -9.19
C GLN A 734 -4.54 13.31 -7.66
N GLU A 735 -3.75 14.29 -7.23
CA GLU A 735 -3.26 14.48 -5.87
C GLU A 735 -4.01 15.58 -5.14
N THR A 736 -4.84 16.35 -5.84
CA THR A 736 -5.48 17.49 -5.22
C THR A 736 -6.99 17.36 -5.18
N SER A 737 -7.52 17.24 -3.98
CA SER A 737 -8.93 17.46 -3.66
C SER A 737 -9.30 18.94 -3.61
N VAL A 738 -8.50 19.83 -4.21
CA VAL A 738 -8.67 21.29 -4.12
C VAL A 738 -9.95 21.84 -4.75
N TYR A 739 -10.65 21.06 -5.54
CA TYR A 739 -11.88 21.44 -6.22
C TYR A 739 -13.13 20.75 -5.68
N ILE A 740 -13.05 20.13 -4.51
CA ILE A 740 -14.19 19.51 -3.84
C ILE A 740 -15.05 20.58 -3.17
N CYS A 741 -16.38 20.42 -3.16
CA CYS A 741 -17.28 21.34 -2.49
C CYS A 741 -17.83 20.77 -1.17
N ASP A 742 -18.06 21.66 -0.21
CA ASP A 742 -18.84 21.40 1.00
C ASP A 742 -20.23 22.03 0.82
N ALA A 743 -21.23 21.22 0.47
CA ALA A 743 -22.56 21.68 0.14
C ALA A 743 -23.60 20.56 0.19
N GLN A 744 -24.89 20.94 0.36
CA GLN A 744 -25.97 20.06 -0.06
C GLN A 744 -26.43 20.46 -1.46
N MET A 745 -26.83 19.48 -2.26
CA MET A 745 -27.27 19.69 -3.64
C MET A 745 -28.54 18.90 -3.96
N ASP A 746 -29.35 19.48 -4.86
CA ASP A 746 -30.62 18.91 -5.30
C ASP A 746 -30.95 19.36 -6.73
N GLU A 747 -31.84 18.66 -7.42
CA GLU A 747 -32.34 19.00 -8.75
C GLU A 747 -31.22 19.38 -9.74
N VAL A 748 -30.17 18.52 -9.83
CA VAL A 748 -29.03 18.73 -10.75
C VAL A 748 -29.41 18.34 -12.17
N GLY A 749 -29.43 19.33 -13.08
CA GLY A 749 -29.83 19.15 -14.48
C GLY A 749 -28.77 19.62 -15.49
N ILE A 750 -28.57 18.84 -16.55
CA ILE A 750 -27.73 19.17 -17.73
C ILE A 750 -28.63 19.05 -18.96
N PHE A 751 -28.69 20.10 -19.78
CA PHE A 751 -29.49 20.15 -21.02
C PHE A 751 -28.61 20.58 -22.21
N ALA A 752 -28.76 19.91 -23.33
CA ALA A 752 -28.18 20.30 -24.61
C ALA A 752 -28.98 21.40 -25.33
N LYS A 753 -29.62 22.27 -24.57
CA LYS A 753 -30.48 23.40 -25.00
C LYS A 753 -30.24 24.58 -24.07
N ALA A 754 -30.51 25.79 -24.59
CA ALA A 754 -30.47 27.04 -23.83
C ALA A 754 -31.81 27.27 -23.12
N LEU A 755 -31.91 27.00 -21.81
CA LEU A 755 -33.09 27.14 -20.98
C LEU A 755 -32.81 28.06 -19.80
N THR A 756 -33.72 29.02 -19.52
CA THR A 756 -33.60 29.94 -18.37
C THR A 756 -34.60 29.63 -17.24
N SER A 757 -35.55 28.76 -17.50
CA SER A 757 -36.62 28.35 -16.56
C SER A 757 -37.36 27.12 -17.10
N SER A 758 -38.24 26.53 -16.28
CA SER A 758 -39.09 25.38 -16.65
C SER A 758 -38.27 24.15 -17.07
N PHE A 759 -37.50 23.64 -16.15
CA PHE A 759 -36.68 22.46 -16.36
C PHE A 759 -37.54 21.21 -16.23
N HIS A 760 -37.52 20.36 -17.25
CA HIS A 760 -38.27 19.11 -17.29
C HIS A 760 -37.32 17.93 -17.46
N PRO A 761 -37.33 16.92 -16.59
CA PRO A 761 -36.45 15.74 -16.69
C PRO A 761 -36.49 15.07 -18.06
N GLU A 762 -37.66 15.01 -18.71
CA GLU A 762 -37.83 14.39 -20.03
C GLU A 762 -37.11 15.13 -21.18
N GLU A 763 -36.60 16.34 -20.95
CA GLU A 763 -35.84 17.13 -21.93
C GLU A 763 -34.35 17.20 -21.58
N ALA A 764 -33.95 16.66 -20.40
CA ALA A 764 -32.59 16.71 -19.90
C ALA A 764 -31.71 15.69 -20.58
N ALA A 765 -30.45 16.03 -20.72
CA ALA A 765 -29.37 15.07 -20.98
C ALA A 765 -29.00 14.26 -19.70
N LEU A 766 -29.16 14.88 -18.54
CA LEU A 766 -29.01 14.27 -17.23
C LEU A 766 -29.90 15.03 -16.23
N TRP A 767 -30.65 14.32 -15.36
CA TRP A 767 -31.42 14.89 -14.27
C TRP A 767 -31.37 14.04 -13.02
N LEU A 768 -30.80 14.57 -11.94
CA LEU A 768 -30.66 13.90 -10.65
C LEU A 768 -31.45 14.65 -9.58
N ASP A 769 -32.40 13.98 -8.92
CA ASP A 769 -33.22 14.54 -7.83
C ASP A 769 -32.87 14.01 -6.44
N PHE A 770 -31.91 13.06 -6.36
CA PHE A 770 -31.37 12.47 -5.13
C PHE A 770 -32.42 11.87 -4.16
N GLU A 771 -33.63 11.57 -4.61
CA GLU A 771 -34.67 11.05 -3.73
C GLU A 771 -34.49 9.60 -3.31
N GLN A 772 -33.80 8.79 -4.11
CA GLN A 772 -33.58 7.38 -3.86
C GLN A 772 -32.13 6.96 -4.23
N GLU A 773 -31.61 6.07 -3.41
CA GLU A 773 -30.34 5.39 -3.63
C GLU A 773 -30.59 3.91 -3.85
N THR A 774 -29.90 3.32 -4.82
CA THR A 774 -29.85 1.88 -5.04
C THR A 774 -28.42 1.37 -4.82
N GLU A 775 -28.32 0.14 -4.30
CA GLU A 775 -27.04 -0.53 -4.05
C GLU A 775 -27.01 -1.82 -4.84
N ASN A 776 -25.97 -2.02 -5.66
CA ASN A 776 -25.85 -3.20 -6.52
C ASN A 776 -24.38 -3.60 -6.79
N GLY A 777 -23.91 -4.60 -6.05
CA GLY A 777 -22.57 -5.13 -6.22
C GLY A 777 -21.46 -4.33 -5.57
N THR A 778 -20.23 -4.63 -5.93
CA THR A 778 -19.00 -4.00 -5.40
C THR A 778 -18.03 -3.68 -6.52
N PHE A 779 -17.10 -2.76 -6.24
CA PHE A 779 -15.98 -2.42 -7.11
C PHE A 779 -14.75 -2.11 -6.26
N TYR A 780 -13.57 -2.05 -6.89
CA TYR A 780 -12.37 -1.54 -6.24
C TYR A 780 -12.25 -0.04 -6.45
N SER A 781 -12.39 0.69 -5.35
CA SER A 781 -12.16 2.14 -5.34
C SER A 781 -10.68 2.43 -5.16
N TYR A 782 -10.17 3.36 -5.95
CA TYR A 782 -8.82 3.89 -5.84
C TYR A 782 -8.80 5.32 -5.27
N GLY A 783 -9.95 5.83 -4.85
CA GLY A 783 -10.06 7.19 -4.31
C GLY A 783 -9.67 8.27 -5.32
N ILE A 784 -9.31 9.43 -4.79
CA ILE A 784 -8.73 10.53 -5.57
C ILE A 784 -7.21 10.45 -5.37
N GLY A 785 -6.44 10.26 -6.43
CA GLY A 785 -4.99 10.28 -6.33
C GLY A 785 -4.28 8.96 -6.53
N ALA A 786 -4.97 7.84 -6.32
CA ALA A 786 -4.38 6.55 -6.66
C ALA A 786 -4.51 6.25 -8.15
N ARG A 787 -3.54 5.47 -8.64
CA ARG A 787 -3.58 4.82 -9.94
C ARG A 787 -3.78 3.32 -9.73
N THR A 788 -4.07 2.60 -10.79
CA THR A 788 -4.02 1.13 -10.78
C THR A 788 -2.56 0.68 -10.83
N TYR A 789 -1.81 0.92 -9.76
CA TYR A 789 -0.50 0.30 -9.57
C TYR A 789 -0.66 -1.19 -9.33
N GLY A 790 0.45 -1.88 -9.24
CA GLY A 790 0.52 -3.23 -8.72
C GLY A 790 0.59 -4.31 -9.78
N SER A 791 1.45 -5.28 -9.53
CA SER A 791 1.63 -6.48 -10.34
C SER A 791 0.50 -7.48 -10.15
N ILE A 792 -0.29 -7.32 -9.09
CA ILE A 792 -1.50 -8.09 -8.81
C ILE A 792 -2.66 -7.17 -8.41
N TRP A 793 -3.89 -7.61 -8.67
CA TRP A 793 -5.09 -6.91 -8.25
C TRP A 793 -5.31 -7.00 -6.73
N PRO A 794 -6.20 -6.16 -6.14
CA PRO A 794 -6.46 -6.19 -4.69
C PRO A 794 -6.91 -7.56 -4.17
N ASP A 795 -7.59 -8.37 -4.99
CA ASP A 795 -8.00 -9.75 -4.68
C ASP A 795 -6.89 -10.80 -4.87
N ARG A 796 -5.66 -10.35 -5.16
CA ARG A 796 -4.48 -11.19 -5.43
C ARG A 796 -4.58 -11.98 -6.73
N SER A 797 -5.48 -11.64 -7.63
CA SER A 797 -5.39 -12.13 -9.01
C SER A 797 -4.25 -11.44 -9.76
N VAL A 798 -3.58 -12.23 -10.61
CA VAL A 798 -2.32 -11.84 -11.25
C VAL A 798 -2.59 -10.95 -12.47
N GLN A 799 -1.87 -9.84 -12.59
CA GLN A 799 -1.89 -9.01 -13.80
C GLN A 799 -0.94 -9.55 -14.88
N PRO A 800 -1.15 -9.20 -16.16
CA PRO A 800 -0.34 -9.72 -17.26
C PRO A 800 1.16 -9.48 -17.11
N GLU A 801 1.57 -8.36 -16.53
CA GLU A 801 2.96 -7.95 -16.32
C GLU A 801 3.75 -8.94 -15.45
N MET A 802 3.07 -9.59 -14.50
CA MET A 802 3.71 -10.61 -13.64
C MET A 802 4.29 -11.78 -14.45
N TRP A 803 3.73 -12.11 -15.59
CA TRP A 803 4.27 -13.18 -16.44
C TRP A 803 5.59 -12.77 -17.10
N GLN A 804 5.74 -11.51 -17.53
CA GLN A 804 7.02 -10.98 -17.99
C GLN A 804 8.03 -10.94 -16.85
N MET A 805 7.62 -10.52 -15.65
CA MET A 805 8.49 -10.51 -14.45
C MET A 805 8.97 -11.91 -14.11
N LYS A 806 8.07 -12.91 -14.17
CA LYS A 806 8.42 -14.32 -13.98
C LYS A 806 9.45 -14.81 -14.99
N LYS A 807 9.26 -14.43 -16.26
CA LYS A 807 10.16 -14.79 -17.36
C LYS A 807 11.55 -14.22 -17.16
N THR A 808 11.65 -12.93 -16.85
CA THR A 808 12.95 -12.27 -16.63
C THR A 808 13.65 -12.78 -15.37
N GLY A 809 12.90 -13.03 -14.28
CA GLY A 809 13.39 -13.53 -12.99
C GLY A 809 13.64 -15.03 -12.92
N GLN A 810 13.50 -15.78 -14.02
CA GLN A 810 13.62 -17.24 -13.99
C GLN A 810 15.01 -17.70 -13.53
N PRO A 811 15.08 -18.78 -12.69
CA PRO A 811 16.33 -19.25 -12.12
C PRO A 811 17.25 -20.01 -13.09
N LEU A 812 16.70 -20.45 -14.22
CA LEU A 812 17.45 -21.10 -15.30
C LEU A 812 17.18 -20.35 -16.62
N SER A 813 18.22 -20.07 -17.36
CA SER A 813 18.15 -19.46 -18.69
C SER A 813 18.73 -20.43 -19.73
N PHE A 814 18.07 -20.50 -20.89
CA PHE A 814 18.52 -21.34 -21.99
C PHE A 814 18.70 -20.48 -23.25
N SER A 815 19.77 -20.71 -23.98
CA SER A 815 20.01 -20.07 -25.27
C SER A 815 20.55 -21.07 -26.28
N MET A 816 20.20 -20.88 -27.56
CA MET A 816 20.70 -21.78 -28.61
C MET A 816 22.18 -21.51 -28.89
N SER A 817 23.03 -22.52 -28.72
CA SER A 817 24.47 -22.45 -29.04
C SER A 817 24.77 -23.05 -30.40
N ASP A 818 24.26 -24.26 -30.71
CA ASP A 818 24.41 -24.91 -32.00
C ASP A 818 23.12 -25.63 -32.39
N VAL A 819 22.44 -25.10 -33.40
CA VAL A 819 21.18 -25.66 -33.93
C VAL A 819 21.40 -27.00 -34.59
N THR A 820 22.56 -27.19 -35.29
CA THR A 820 22.84 -28.38 -36.09
C THR A 820 23.04 -29.60 -35.21
N GLU A 821 23.79 -29.40 -34.12
CA GLU A 821 24.10 -30.43 -33.14
C GLU A 821 23.11 -30.50 -31.97
N GLY A 822 22.11 -29.57 -31.94
CA GLY A 822 21.14 -29.53 -30.87
C GLY A 822 21.75 -29.11 -29.51
N VAL A 823 22.71 -28.19 -29.55
CA VAL A 823 23.40 -27.75 -28.34
C VAL A 823 22.79 -26.45 -27.84
N VAL A 824 22.34 -26.48 -26.59
CA VAL A 824 21.80 -25.36 -25.85
C VAL A 824 22.74 -24.99 -24.71
N GLU A 825 23.01 -23.72 -24.51
CA GLU A 825 23.67 -23.23 -23.32
C GLU A 825 22.66 -23.06 -22.20
N LEU A 826 22.88 -23.72 -21.08
CA LEU A 826 22.15 -23.53 -19.82
C LEU A 826 22.96 -22.63 -18.91
N TRP A 827 22.38 -21.59 -18.40
CA TRP A 827 22.89 -20.79 -17.30
C TRP A 827 22.03 -20.99 -16.05
N ASN A 828 22.63 -21.57 -14.99
CA ASN A 828 22.00 -21.66 -13.67
C ASN A 828 22.24 -20.34 -12.91
N ARG A 829 21.20 -19.53 -12.80
CA ARG A 829 21.21 -18.23 -12.12
C ARG A 829 20.97 -18.35 -10.60
N ASN A 830 20.60 -19.53 -10.08
CA ASN A 830 20.55 -19.73 -8.62
C ASN A 830 21.92 -19.46 -8.00
N HIS A 831 21.91 -18.86 -6.81
CA HIS A 831 23.13 -18.51 -6.08
C HIS A 831 23.64 -19.69 -5.23
N TYR A 832 22.75 -20.55 -4.74
CA TYR A 832 23.07 -21.61 -3.78
C TYR A 832 22.58 -22.99 -4.22
N THR A 833 21.67 -23.07 -5.17
CA THR A 833 20.97 -24.31 -5.54
C THR A 833 21.43 -24.84 -6.89
N ASN A 834 21.73 -26.14 -6.92
CA ASN A 834 22.09 -26.85 -8.15
C ASN A 834 20.85 -27.06 -9.05
N ALA A 835 21.03 -27.02 -10.38
CA ALA A 835 19.98 -27.25 -11.36
C ALA A 835 19.26 -28.60 -11.21
N SER A 836 19.90 -29.57 -10.54
CA SER A 836 19.29 -30.89 -10.22
C SER A 836 18.02 -30.80 -9.34
N ARG A 837 17.73 -29.63 -8.73
CA ARG A 837 16.47 -29.35 -8.01
C ARG A 837 15.26 -29.42 -8.94
N TYR A 838 15.46 -29.15 -10.23
CA TYR A 838 14.38 -29.06 -11.23
C TYR A 838 14.34 -30.28 -12.13
N ALA A 839 13.14 -30.66 -12.59
CA ALA A 839 12.96 -31.55 -13.70
C ALA A 839 12.92 -30.73 -14.99
N ILE A 840 13.79 -31.08 -15.93
CA ILE A 840 13.88 -30.36 -17.21
C ILE A 840 13.28 -31.25 -18.29
N ARG A 841 12.30 -30.71 -19.00
CA ARG A 841 11.65 -31.35 -20.14
C ARG A 841 11.90 -30.53 -21.40
N TRP A 842 12.11 -31.19 -22.54
CA TRP A 842 12.17 -30.55 -23.84
C TRP A 842 11.08 -31.06 -24.79
N GLU A 843 10.60 -30.21 -25.67
CA GLU A 843 9.60 -30.53 -26.71
C GLU A 843 10.04 -29.90 -28.03
N LEU A 844 10.12 -30.70 -29.09
CA LEU A 844 10.25 -30.24 -30.47
C LEU A 844 8.86 -30.07 -31.06
N LYS A 845 8.52 -28.87 -31.47
CA LYS A 845 7.24 -28.52 -32.07
C LYS A 845 7.34 -28.26 -33.56
N GLU A 846 6.33 -28.68 -34.29
CA GLU A 846 6.00 -28.30 -35.65
C GLU A 846 4.72 -27.46 -35.58
N ASP A 847 4.82 -26.15 -35.80
CA ASP A 847 3.82 -25.18 -35.38
C ASP A 847 3.47 -25.40 -33.89
N ASP A 848 2.18 -25.68 -33.56
CA ASP A 848 1.76 -25.95 -32.19
C ASP A 848 1.80 -27.45 -31.80
N LYS A 849 2.17 -28.34 -32.72
CA LYS A 849 2.17 -29.78 -32.50
C LYS A 849 3.51 -30.27 -31.96
N VAL A 850 3.51 -30.87 -30.78
CA VAL A 850 4.67 -31.61 -30.27
C VAL A 850 4.92 -32.85 -31.12
N ILE A 851 6.10 -32.94 -31.76
CA ILE A 851 6.49 -34.06 -32.61
C ILE A 851 7.55 -34.97 -31.96
N GLN A 852 8.37 -34.42 -31.03
CA GLN A 852 9.30 -35.16 -30.19
C GLN A 852 9.34 -34.52 -28.80
N SER A 853 9.66 -35.30 -27.77
CA SER A 853 9.86 -34.79 -26.42
C SER A 853 10.76 -35.73 -25.61
N GLY A 854 11.31 -35.22 -24.50
CA GLY A 854 12.09 -36.02 -23.57
C GLY A 854 12.47 -35.26 -22.32
N ASP A 855 13.10 -35.93 -21.40
CA ASP A 855 13.59 -35.33 -20.14
C ASP A 855 15.13 -35.20 -20.15
N LEU A 856 15.64 -34.21 -19.43
CA LEU A 856 17.05 -33.98 -19.23
C LEU A 856 17.40 -34.06 -17.73
N ALA A 857 18.46 -34.75 -17.40
CA ALA A 857 19.03 -34.77 -16.07
C ALA A 857 20.23 -33.83 -16.01
N LEU A 858 20.03 -32.66 -15.40
CA LEU A 858 21.06 -31.63 -15.30
C LEU A 858 21.51 -31.49 -13.85
N SER A 859 22.79 -31.12 -13.68
CA SER A 859 23.40 -30.90 -12.38
C SER A 859 24.35 -29.70 -12.37
N THR A 860 24.04 -28.71 -13.23
CA THR A 860 24.79 -27.46 -13.34
C THR A 860 24.88 -26.76 -12.01
N ALA A 861 26.06 -26.41 -11.59
CA ALA A 861 26.34 -25.75 -10.31
C ALA A 861 25.73 -24.35 -10.26
N PRO A 862 25.47 -23.78 -9.06
CA PRO A 862 25.03 -22.40 -8.92
C PRO A 862 25.96 -21.42 -9.66
N LEU A 863 25.37 -20.36 -10.26
CA LEU A 863 26.06 -19.31 -11.02
C LEU A 863 26.97 -19.81 -12.14
N SER A 864 26.73 -21.03 -12.67
CA SER A 864 27.55 -21.67 -13.71
C SER A 864 26.78 -21.86 -15.00
N GLN A 865 27.54 -21.92 -16.10
CA GLN A 865 27.02 -22.23 -17.43
C GLN A 865 27.50 -23.62 -17.87
N GLU A 866 26.65 -24.30 -18.66
CA GLU A 866 26.93 -25.64 -19.19
C GLU A 866 26.32 -25.77 -20.60
N LEU A 867 27.08 -26.37 -21.53
CA LEU A 867 26.55 -26.76 -22.85
C LEU A 867 25.84 -28.09 -22.75
N VAL A 868 24.56 -28.12 -23.08
CA VAL A 868 23.69 -29.27 -22.97
C VAL A 868 23.26 -29.74 -24.38
N HIS A 869 23.47 -31.01 -24.67
CA HIS A 869 22.98 -31.59 -25.91
C HIS A 869 21.54 -32.07 -25.75
N ILE A 870 20.63 -31.54 -26.58
CA ILE A 870 19.22 -31.95 -26.64
C ILE A 870 19.09 -33.06 -27.69
N PRO A 871 18.66 -34.29 -27.34
CA PRO A 871 18.72 -35.45 -28.24
C PRO A 871 17.56 -35.51 -29.23
N TYR A 872 17.16 -34.36 -29.80
CA TYR A 872 16.15 -34.38 -30.86
C TYR A 872 16.76 -34.80 -32.20
N LYS A 873 15.89 -35.26 -33.11
CA LYS A 873 16.26 -35.58 -34.51
C LYS A 873 15.56 -34.58 -35.42
N LYS A 874 16.31 -34.01 -36.36
CA LYS A 874 15.71 -33.13 -37.36
C LYS A 874 14.63 -33.89 -38.13
N PRO A 875 13.36 -33.43 -38.12
CA PRO A 875 12.28 -34.09 -38.83
C PRO A 875 12.36 -33.88 -40.35
N ALA A 876 11.60 -34.64 -41.12
CA ALA A 876 11.33 -34.28 -42.50
C ALA A 876 10.53 -32.96 -42.51
N LEU A 877 11.10 -31.92 -43.13
CA LEU A 877 10.48 -30.60 -43.10
C LEU A 877 9.25 -30.54 -44.02
N ILE A 878 8.21 -29.86 -43.56
CA ILE A 878 6.97 -29.65 -44.32
C ILE A 878 6.99 -28.18 -44.82
N PRO A 879 6.71 -27.90 -46.09
CA PRO A 879 6.64 -26.53 -46.59
C PRO A 879 5.65 -25.65 -45.81
N GLY A 880 6.12 -24.44 -45.42
CA GLY A 880 5.29 -23.47 -44.70
C GLY A 880 5.13 -23.74 -43.21
N LYS A 881 5.80 -24.76 -42.64
CA LYS A 881 5.80 -25.05 -41.21
C LYS A 881 6.99 -24.41 -40.48
N GLU A 882 6.75 -23.98 -39.25
CA GLU A 882 7.76 -23.48 -38.32
C GLU A 882 8.15 -24.58 -37.32
N TYR A 883 9.41 -24.58 -36.89
CA TYR A 883 9.94 -25.55 -35.93
C TYR A 883 10.53 -24.81 -34.73
N ARG A 884 10.12 -25.23 -33.53
CA ARG A 884 10.56 -24.61 -32.27
C ARG A 884 10.96 -25.68 -31.28
N LEU A 885 11.99 -25.38 -30.48
CA LEU A 885 12.39 -26.17 -29.32
C LEU A 885 11.89 -25.47 -28.06
N MET A 886 11.00 -26.13 -27.33
CA MET A 886 10.55 -25.68 -26.02
C MET A 886 11.35 -26.41 -24.93
N LEU A 887 11.76 -25.65 -23.92
CA LEU A 887 12.41 -26.15 -22.71
C LEU A 887 11.60 -25.72 -21.50
N HIS A 888 11.34 -26.62 -20.57
CA HIS A 888 10.54 -26.40 -19.38
C HIS A 888 11.32 -26.88 -18.15
N ALA A 889 11.40 -26.05 -17.12
CA ALA A 889 11.95 -26.41 -15.82
C ALA A 889 10.88 -26.35 -14.75
N VAL A 890 10.61 -27.47 -14.08
CA VAL A 890 9.58 -27.58 -13.06
C VAL A 890 10.14 -28.10 -11.74
N LEU A 891 9.48 -27.78 -10.63
CA LEU A 891 9.83 -28.32 -9.31
C LEU A 891 9.67 -29.84 -9.28
N LYS A 892 10.68 -30.55 -8.76
CA LYS A 892 10.62 -32.03 -8.55
C LYS A 892 9.82 -32.44 -7.32
N LYS A 893 9.71 -31.55 -6.32
CA LYS A 893 9.08 -31.82 -5.02
C LYS A 893 8.19 -30.66 -4.64
N ASP A 894 7.26 -30.94 -3.72
CA ASP A 894 6.49 -29.89 -3.06
C ASP A 894 7.44 -28.97 -2.28
N GLU A 895 7.25 -27.68 -2.43
CA GLU A 895 7.83 -26.61 -1.62
C GLU A 895 6.70 -25.95 -0.80
N LEU A 896 7.07 -25.10 0.16
CA LEU A 896 6.07 -24.41 0.98
C LEU A 896 5.13 -23.53 0.13
N TRP A 897 5.63 -22.99 -0.97
CA TRP A 897 4.96 -22.02 -1.84
C TRP A 897 4.36 -22.61 -3.13
N ALA A 898 4.71 -23.85 -3.52
CA ALA A 898 4.16 -24.48 -4.73
C ALA A 898 4.28 -26.00 -4.70
N LYS A 899 3.41 -26.67 -5.44
CA LYS A 899 3.45 -28.12 -5.62
C LYS A 899 4.48 -28.56 -6.65
N ALA A 900 4.94 -29.82 -6.54
CA ALA A 900 5.73 -30.46 -7.58
C ALA A 900 5.05 -30.29 -8.95
N GLY A 901 5.86 -30.02 -9.98
CA GLY A 901 5.36 -29.71 -11.31
C GLY A 901 5.11 -28.22 -11.58
N HIS A 902 5.23 -27.35 -10.58
CA HIS A 902 5.16 -25.90 -10.81
C HIS A 902 6.33 -25.47 -11.70
N GLU A 903 6.02 -24.75 -12.80
CA GLU A 903 7.01 -24.28 -13.76
C GLU A 903 7.70 -23.03 -13.24
N VAL A 904 9.03 -23.07 -13.14
CA VAL A 904 9.88 -21.97 -12.68
C VAL A 904 10.64 -21.29 -13.81
N ALA A 905 10.84 -21.99 -14.93
CA ALA A 905 11.49 -21.45 -16.12
C ALA A 905 11.03 -22.15 -17.37
N TRP A 906 10.97 -21.43 -18.47
CA TRP A 906 10.69 -21.94 -19.82
C TRP A 906 11.47 -21.15 -20.85
N GLU A 907 11.73 -21.78 -22.01
CA GLU A 907 12.32 -21.11 -23.16
C GLU A 907 11.76 -21.67 -24.45
N GLU A 908 11.48 -20.79 -25.39
CA GLU A 908 11.12 -21.11 -26.76
C GLU A 908 12.27 -20.68 -27.69
N LEU A 909 12.91 -21.66 -28.30
CA LEU A 909 14.05 -21.43 -29.19
C LEU A 909 13.61 -21.74 -30.62
N GLU A 910 13.61 -20.74 -31.47
CA GLU A 910 13.29 -20.88 -32.89
C GLU A 910 14.39 -21.69 -33.60
N LEU A 911 13.99 -22.69 -34.36
CA LEU A 911 14.88 -23.48 -35.18
C LEU A 911 14.83 -22.97 -36.62
N PRO A 912 15.95 -22.60 -37.26
CA PRO A 912 15.98 -22.01 -38.59
C PRO A 912 15.71 -23.09 -39.66
N TRP A 913 14.75 -23.94 -39.45
CA TRP A 913 14.33 -24.98 -40.34
C TRP A 913 13.07 -24.57 -41.03
N SER A 914 13.15 -24.19 -42.31
CA SER A 914 11.98 -23.89 -43.10
C SER A 914 12.13 -24.39 -44.53
N LEU A 915 11.02 -24.76 -45.12
CA LEU A 915 10.89 -24.94 -46.55
C LEU A 915 9.89 -23.90 -47.07
N PRO A 916 10.23 -23.20 -48.19
CA PRO A 916 9.27 -22.27 -48.76
C PRO A 916 7.96 -22.95 -49.10
N CYS A 917 6.87 -22.31 -48.78
CA CYS A 917 5.57 -22.79 -49.21
C CYS A 917 5.52 -22.81 -50.76
N SER A 918 5.35 -23.96 -51.35
CA SER A 918 5.39 -24.11 -52.84
C SER A 918 4.10 -23.69 -53.49
N SER A 919 3.10 -23.30 -52.77
CA SER A 919 1.83 -22.83 -53.30
C SER A 919 1.72 -21.31 -53.10
N GLU A 920 2.25 -20.51 -54.06
CA GLU A 920 1.40 -19.40 -54.49
C GLU A 920 0.09 -20.03 -55.00
N GLU A 921 -0.91 -20.19 -54.14
CA GLU A 921 -2.29 -20.24 -54.65
C GLU A 921 -2.46 -18.91 -55.37
N LYS A 922 -2.29 -19.01 -56.71
CA LYS A 922 -2.62 -17.89 -57.56
C LYS A 922 -4.06 -17.57 -57.31
N ALA A 923 -4.30 -16.42 -56.69
CA ALA A 923 -5.62 -15.91 -56.49
C ALA A 923 -6.44 -16.12 -57.78
N GLN A 924 -7.45 -16.97 -57.70
CA GLN A 924 -8.31 -17.22 -58.82
C GLN A 924 -9.37 -16.12 -58.83
N GLY A 925 -9.20 -15.18 -59.79
CA GLY A 925 -10.17 -14.13 -60.03
C GLY A 925 -9.70 -12.76 -59.51
N VAL A 926 -10.34 -11.74 -60.05
CA VAL A 926 -10.10 -10.31 -59.65
C VAL A 926 -11.29 -9.94 -58.77
N PRO A 927 -11.06 -9.47 -57.52
CA PRO A 927 -12.16 -9.00 -56.70
C PRO A 927 -12.86 -7.82 -57.37
N SER A 928 -14.17 -7.78 -57.23
CA SER A 928 -15.00 -6.67 -57.66
C SER A 928 -15.16 -5.69 -56.49
N TYR A 929 -15.34 -4.43 -56.79
CA TYR A 929 -15.71 -3.46 -55.78
C TYR A 929 -16.86 -2.58 -56.22
N SER A 930 -17.66 -2.15 -55.27
CA SER A 930 -18.67 -1.08 -55.48
C SER A 930 -18.45 0.05 -54.46
N LEU A 931 -18.63 1.27 -54.94
CA LEU A 931 -18.40 2.45 -54.19
C LEU A 931 -19.70 3.26 -54.11
N SER A 932 -20.18 3.50 -52.89
CA SER A 932 -21.27 4.42 -52.60
C SER A 932 -20.76 5.66 -51.82
N GLU A 933 -21.63 6.60 -51.49
CA GLU A 933 -21.24 7.73 -50.63
C GLU A 933 -20.81 7.28 -49.24
N LYS A 934 -21.41 6.21 -48.71
CA LYS A 934 -21.21 5.72 -47.33
C LYS A 934 -20.29 4.50 -47.22
N GLU A 935 -20.20 3.68 -48.26
CA GLU A 935 -19.54 2.37 -48.18
C GLU A 935 -18.67 2.08 -49.38
N LEU A 936 -17.56 1.41 -49.12
CA LEU A 936 -16.80 0.64 -50.10
C LEU A 936 -17.05 -0.86 -49.81
N VAL A 937 -17.63 -1.56 -50.79
CA VAL A 937 -17.83 -3.00 -50.71
C VAL A 937 -16.84 -3.69 -51.66
N VAL A 938 -16.04 -4.61 -51.13
CA VAL A 938 -15.13 -5.46 -51.89
C VAL A 938 -15.65 -6.87 -51.81
N SER A 939 -15.85 -7.53 -52.95
CA SER A 939 -16.36 -8.91 -52.97
C SER A 939 -15.65 -9.77 -54.02
N GLY A 940 -15.54 -11.06 -53.72
CA GLY A 940 -14.97 -12.08 -54.59
C GLY A 940 -15.69 -13.39 -54.36
N ASP A 941 -15.11 -14.49 -54.89
CA ASP A 941 -15.68 -15.82 -54.70
C ASP A 941 -15.58 -16.21 -53.24
N GLY A 942 -16.73 -16.35 -52.59
CA GLY A 942 -16.85 -16.74 -51.15
C GLY A 942 -16.53 -15.66 -50.12
N PHE A 943 -16.34 -14.38 -50.52
CA PHE A 943 -16.12 -13.32 -49.53
C PHE A 943 -16.77 -11.99 -49.90
N LYS A 944 -17.07 -11.17 -48.89
CA LYS A 944 -17.54 -9.78 -49.00
C LYS A 944 -17.06 -8.96 -47.81
N TYR A 945 -16.33 -7.88 -48.06
CA TYR A 945 -15.85 -6.93 -47.07
C TYR A 945 -16.50 -5.59 -47.26
N VAL A 946 -16.95 -4.95 -46.17
CA VAL A 946 -17.57 -3.63 -46.22
C VAL A 946 -16.78 -2.66 -45.36
N PHE A 947 -16.38 -1.56 -45.96
CA PHE A 947 -15.69 -0.46 -45.31
C PHE A 947 -16.57 0.77 -45.27
N ASN A 948 -16.69 1.39 -44.10
CA ASN A 948 -17.34 2.68 -43.91
C ASN A 948 -16.41 3.77 -44.43
N ARG A 949 -16.89 4.59 -45.36
CA ARG A 949 -16.09 5.66 -46.01
C ARG A 949 -15.96 6.93 -45.17
N THR A 950 -16.74 7.08 -44.12
CA THR A 950 -16.67 8.25 -43.24
C THR A 950 -15.48 8.15 -42.27
N ASP A 951 -15.20 6.98 -41.75
CA ASP A 951 -14.17 6.73 -40.74
C ASP A 951 -13.14 5.66 -41.13
N GLY A 952 -13.32 5.01 -42.29
CA GLY A 952 -12.40 4.01 -42.85
C GLY A 952 -12.48 2.65 -42.15
N GLN A 953 -13.45 2.42 -41.26
CA GLN A 953 -13.58 1.16 -40.53
C GLN A 953 -14.03 0.01 -41.41
N LEU A 954 -13.49 -1.20 -41.20
CA LEU A 954 -14.05 -2.43 -41.73
C LEU A 954 -15.26 -2.82 -40.87
N THR A 955 -16.45 -2.70 -41.42
CA THR A 955 -17.73 -2.87 -40.72
C THR A 955 -18.35 -4.25 -40.89
N SER A 956 -17.93 -5.01 -41.92
CA SER A 956 -18.38 -6.38 -42.16
C SER A 956 -17.30 -7.17 -42.92
N MET A 957 -17.08 -8.40 -42.51
CA MET A 957 -16.14 -9.34 -43.12
C MET A 957 -16.83 -10.70 -43.25
N VAL A 958 -17.51 -10.91 -44.37
CA VAL A 958 -18.20 -12.17 -44.66
C VAL A 958 -17.30 -13.08 -45.45
N VAL A 959 -17.10 -14.31 -44.99
CA VAL A 959 -16.38 -15.39 -45.68
C VAL A 959 -17.25 -16.64 -45.69
N GLN A 960 -17.51 -17.19 -46.88
CA GLN A 960 -18.40 -18.38 -47.04
C GLN A 960 -19.73 -18.19 -46.31
N ASP A 961 -20.39 -17.06 -46.51
CA ASP A 961 -21.67 -16.67 -45.91
C ASP A 961 -21.64 -16.49 -44.38
N MET A 962 -20.47 -16.54 -43.74
CA MET A 962 -20.30 -16.32 -42.31
C MET A 962 -19.72 -14.92 -42.05
N GLU A 963 -20.43 -14.11 -41.24
CA GLU A 963 -19.85 -12.83 -40.72
C GLU A 963 -18.80 -13.16 -39.66
N LEU A 964 -17.60 -12.62 -39.84
CA LEU A 964 -16.46 -12.84 -38.95
C LEU A 964 -16.24 -11.70 -37.93
N LEU A 965 -16.94 -10.59 -38.10
CA LEU A 965 -16.83 -9.43 -37.18
C LEU A 965 -18.08 -9.36 -36.33
N GLU A 966 -17.94 -9.42 -35.01
CA GLU A 966 -19.00 -9.15 -34.06
C GLU A 966 -19.32 -7.62 -34.00
N SER A 967 -18.31 -6.79 -34.22
CA SER A 967 -18.42 -5.34 -34.32
C SER A 967 -17.37 -4.78 -35.27
N PRO A 968 -17.53 -3.54 -35.81
CA PRO A 968 -16.55 -2.92 -36.70
C PRO A 968 -15.14 -2.87 -36.10
N LEU A 969 -14.14 -3.18 -36.92
CA LEU A 969 -12.74 -3.00 -36.52
C LEU A 969 -12.43 -1.50 -36.37
N ARG A 970 -11.98 -1.11 -35.17
CA ARG A 970 -11.60 0.25 -34.83
C ARG A 970 -10.10 0.34 -34.58
N LEU A 971 -9.47 1.36 -35.17
CA LEU A 971 -8.12 1.70 -34.75
C LEU A 971 -8.18 2.16 -33.29
N ASN A 972 -7.50 1.43 -32.44
CA ASN A 972 -7.44 1.72 -31.02
C ASN A 972 -6.01 2.15 -30.71
N LEU A 973 -5.83 3.42 -30.32
CA LEU A 973 -4.55 3.92 -29.86
C LEU A 973 -4.61 3.95 -28.34
N TRP A 974 -3.98 2.98 -27.74
CA TRP A 974 -3.86 2.90 -26.30
C TRP A 974 -2.56 3.56 -25.83
N ARG A 975 -2.68 4.37 -24.80
CA ARG A 975 -1.55 4.96 -24.11
C ARG A 975 -1.69 4.69 -22.62
N ALA A 976 -0.59 4.26 -22.00
CA ALA A 976 -0.51 4.07 -20.54
C ALA A 976 -0.66 5.40 -19.81
#